data_c08f97e140fb98f08187ba82b6e81283
#
_entry.id   c08f97e140fb98f08187ba82b6e81283
#
_cell.length_a   1.000
_cell.length_b   1.000
_cell.length_c   1.000
_cell.angle_alpha   90.00
_cell.angle_beta   90.00
_cell.angle_gamma   90.00
#
_symmetry.space_group_name_H-M   'P 1'
#
loop_
_entity.id
_entity.type
_entity.pdbx_description
1 polymer ?
#
loop_
_entity_poly.entity_id
_entity_poly.type
_entity_poly.pdbx_seq_one_letter_code
_entity_poly.pdbx_strand_id
1 'polypeptide(L)'
;MTPTRPEQDAKLLPHREGRGSLPGLSHMWLQPGTSFIDAGAARPRLLPDQLLSNWPHHDDPALAKFPIPMPDDGQLPAMRAEAARLSHDDDLTRAPTCARWVERVVKWFHDLGQEAGVDHPVIHQRFKNSLARWQLFARHLPKSLATTLLKIIRSGYAIPWAAGVDRTKLRHDCGSNPPMMRTRTDETWAIIAKTLALGAIKPADVSVSKPPVVCPVFFVDDTGKLRLVHNLKWLNSSVDEASFPVWLETMQRIRSIFPLEGWITTTDYRSAYFHVPLKEKDKKFLSFALTADEMPAEAAAMLRRDYPSCERNGRFFFSYQCVNFGFAPSAQTFCLFSQACQHVWARCPSLDRALAELTSYIDDWALACQRFKAALYQILNVLAGMRLLGWLVNIEKTRLLPRRRQVHLSIVIDLDKYTFALSPKRIARILRKLILIRVDIAKHNGKVACRTLASFVGSIWSASIVVNDIVSLWCRNMIRELAAQMRIRVCDFSLQRLLRRFWSGCIPWTDSMERELKFWEKYDFARKRSLISRDFVRSRIEAQVKHPDGSLADGVTLLAQDSGELATGMQRMEVDSEGRWATTVGSVIYFSPAEKKYNSTLREILGALRTLRNLLKNTDSRVILPLDSLNTVRAIKWGSRNPEIHAVAVEIFLLCQEKGIELIPVWTERSHYIIEEADKRGRFLEPNDFRTPPCVVAAANSMARRLWGSPLTFDRAASANNALPGLPFNSLWPQPGHSGVDLFEQTDWNLHINFVHVPFALLPRLLAFLPSTGSKAVVLAPVIHGRSWMPKTLPGAPGFVHRVVYSPSDSPLLAHYSNAPTETFKGRYALVFFDFAV
;
A
#
# COMPACT_ATOMS: atom_id res chain seq x y z
N MET A 1 51.44 -10.51 -18.87
CA MET A 1 50.43 -10.22 -19.91
C MET A 1 49.09 -10.61 -19.36
N THR A 2 48.40 -9.63 -18.79
CA THR A 2 47.03 -9.71 -18.24
C THR A 2 46.09 -9.11 -19.27
N PRO A 3 44.97 -9.76 -19.66
CA PRO A 3 43.99 -9.15 -20.53
C PRO A 3 43.06 -8.26 -19.74
N THR A 4 42.99 -7.00 -20.17
CA THR A 4 42.04 -5.96 -19.76
C THR A 4 40.62 -6.33 -20.15
N ARG A 5 39.67 -6.19 -19.21
CA ARG A 5 38.22 -6.22 -19.50
C ARG A 5 37.80 -4.93 -20.22
N PRO A 6 36.94 -5.00 -21.20
CA PRO A 6 36.31 -3.80 -21.75
C PRO A 6 35.16 -3.34 -20.85
N GLU A 7 35.16 -2.09 -20.51
CA GLU A 7 34.04 -1.35 -19.96
C GLU A 7 32.89 -1.34 -20.98
N GLN A 8 31.77 -1.91 -20.61
CA GLN A 8 30.53 -1.76 -21.38
C GLN A 8 29.79 -0.53 -20.86
N ASP A 9 29.91 0.55 -21.61
CA ASP A 9 29.06 1.74 -21.53
C ASP A 9 27.57 1.32 -21.60
N ALA A 10 26.86 1.54 -20.51
CA ALA A 10 25.41 1.54 -20.48
C ALA A 10 24.92 2.78 -21.23
N LYS A 11 24.78 2.68 -22.54
CA LYS A 11 24.10 3.69 -23.35
C LYS A 11 22.64 3.79 -22.88
N LEU A 12 22.34 4.86 -22.17
CA LEU A 12 21.00 5.40 -21.97
C LEU A 12 20.32 5.51 -23.33
N LEU A 13 19.20 4.82 -23.49
CA LEU A 13 18.34 4.99 -24.66
C LEU A 13 17.94 6.47 -24.78
N PRO A 14 18.08 7.09 -25.95
CA PRO A 14 17.72 8.48 -26.14
C PRO A 14 16.21 8.65 -25.94
N HIS A 15 15.81 9.62 -25.13
CA HIS A 15 14.46 10.13 -25.10
C HIS A 15 14.07 10.53 -26.53
N ARG A 16 13.21 9.74 -27.17
CA ARG A 16 12.52 10.15 -28.38
C ARG A 16 11.56 11.28 -28.00
N GLU A 17 11.94 12.49 -28.27
CA GLU A 17 11.00 13.60 -28.37
C GLU A 17 9.99 13.27 -29.47
N GLY A 18 8.81 12.81 -29.07
CA GLY A 18 7.72 12.50 -29.97
C GLY A 18 7.10 13.78 -30.52
N ARG A 19 7.32 14.05 -31.79
CA ARG A 19 6.50 15.01 -32.53
C ARG A 19 5.07 14.47 -32.60
N GLY A 20 4.11 15.13 -31.94
CA GLY A 20 2.68 14.92 -32.19
C GLY A 20 1.78 14.54 -31.01
N SER A 21 2.25 14.53 -29.77
CA SER A 21 1.37 14.53 -28.60
C SER A 21 0.73 15.89 -28.45
N LEU A 22 -0.56 15.94 -28.14
CA LEU A 22 -1.22 17.20 -27.75
C LEU A 22 -0.40 17.84 -26.62
N PRO A 23 0.34 18.96 -26.86
CA PRO A 23 1.22 19.50 -25.85
C PRO A 23 0.34 20.02 -24.70
N GLY A 24 0.56 19.54 -23.50
CA GLY A 24 0.02 20.11 -22.28
C GLY A 24 -0.98 19.26 -21.50
N LEU A 25 -1.55 18.17 -22.03
CA LEU A 25 -2.50 17.36 -21.25
C LEU A 25 -1.81 16.34 -20.33
N SER A 26 -0.69 15.74 -20.76
CA SER A 26 0.01 14.71 -19.99
C SER A 26 0.76 15.25 -18.77
N HIS A 27 1.26 16.48 -18.80
CA HIS A 27 2.07 17.03 -17.71
C HIS A 27 1.28 17.76 -16.62
N MET A 28 0.06 18.23 -16.91
CA MET A 28 -0.75 18.97 -15.93
C MET A 28 -1.62 18.10 -15.02
N TRP A 29 -1.91 16.86 -15.45
CA TRP A 29 -2.88 16.01 -14.73
C TRP A 29 -2.20 14.90 -13.92
N LEU A 30 -0.88 14.66 -14.06
CA LEU A 30 -0.37 13.30 -13.88
C LEU A 30 1.03 13.23 -13.30
N GLN A 31 1.34 14.02 -12.29
CA GLN A 31 2.46 13.65 -11.42
C GLN A 31 2.00 12.55 -10.44
N PRO A 32 2.71 11.41 -10.35
CA PRO A 32 2.40 10.39 -9.35
C PRO A 32 2.49 11.02 -7.95
N GLY A 33 1.37 11.13 -7.25
CA GLY A 33 1.31 11.65 -5.89
C GLY A 33 0.71 13.04 -5.72
N THR A 34 0.46 13.80 -6.78
CA THR A 34 -0.30 15.05 -6.69
C THR A 34 -1.72 14.83 -7.21
N SER A 35 -2.67 14.66 -6.29
CA SER A 35 -4.08 14.87 -6.63
C SER A 35 -4.27 16.36 -6.93
N PHE A 36 -5.25 16.71 -7.75
CA PHE A 36 -5.67 18.09 -7.99
C PHE A 36 -5.94 18.89 -6.69
N ILE A 37 -6.10 18.20 -5.59
CA ILE A 37 -6.43 18.70 -4.26
C ILE A 37 -5.16 19.01 -3.44
N ASP A 38 -4.02 18.38 -3.76
CA ASP A 38 -2.74 18.52 -3.03
C ASP A 38 -1.85 19.66 -3.50
N ALA A 39 -2.24 20.42 -4.51
CA ALA A 39 -1.61 21.70 -4.77
C ALA A 39 -1.97 22.66 -3.63
N GLY A 40 -1.08 22.77 -2.64
CA GLY A 40 -1.25 23.41 -1.34
C GLY A 40 -1.57 24.91 -1.33
N ALA A 41 -2.51 25.34 -2.16
CA ALA A 41 -3.16 26.62 -2.00
C ALA A 41 -4.22 26.46 -0.92
N ALA A 42 -4.00 27.09 0.23
CA ALA A 42 -5.04 27.29 1.24
C ALA A 42 -6.33 27.73 0.53
N ARG A 43 -7.38 26.90 0.59
CA ARG A 43 -8.67 27.22 -0.03
C ARG A 43 -9.14 28.54 0.58
N PRO A 44 -9.45 29.59 -0.19
CA PRO A 44 -9.92 30.83 0.38
C PRO A 44 -11.22 30.56 1.17
N ARG A 45 -11.29 31.08 2.39
CA ARG A 45 -12.54 31.07 3.17
C ARG A 45 -13.53 32.00 2.47
N LEU A 46 -14.47 31.44 1.74
CA LEU A 46 -15.59 32.18 1.17
C LEU A 46 -16.70 32.29 2.21
N LEU A 47 -17.35 33.43 2.27
CA LEU A 47 -18.52 33.65 3.10
C LEU A 47 -19.70 32.78 2.64
N PRO A 48 -20.65 32.39 3.51
CA PRO A 48 -21.77 31.50 3.16
C PRO A 48 -22.55 31.89 1.90
N ASP A 49 -22.78 33.17 1.69
CA ASP A 49 -23.54 33.68 0.53
C ASP A 49 -22.73 33.63 -0.78
N GLN A 50 -21.39 33.67 -0.71
CA GLN A 50 -20.50 33.48 -1.86
C GLN A 50 -20.33 32.00 -2.22
N LEU A 51 -20.73 31.11 -1.34
CA LEU A 51 -20.60 29.68 -1.51
C LEU A 51 -21.61 29.12 -2.53
N LEU A 52 -22.83 29.65 -2.55
CA LEU A 52 -23.87 29.21 -3.47
C LEU A 52 -23.67 29.77 -4.90
N SER A 53 -23.12 30.99 -5.03
CA SER A 53 -22.91 31.65 -6.32
C SER A 53 -21.83 31.01 -7.21
N ASN A 54 -20.99 30.14 -6.68
CA ASN A 54 -19.89 29.51 -7.42
C ASN A 54 -20.17 28.06 -7.89
N TRP A 55 -21.39 27.58 -7.71
CA TRP A 55 -21.77 26.26 -8.25
C TRP A 55 -22.17 26.41 -9.73
N PRO A 56 -21.61 25.60 -10.67
CA PRO A 56 -21.75 25.83 -12.11
C PRO A 56 -23.18 25.85 -12.66
N HIS A 57 -24.12 25.33 -11.89
CA HIS A 57 -25.51 25.18 -12.28
C HIS A 57 -26.48 25.92 -11.36
N HIS A 58 -25.98 26.78 -10.47
CA HIS A 58 -26.81 27.47 -9.48
C HIS A 58 -27.98 28.23 -10.10
N ASP A 59 -27.74 28.94 -11.21
CA ASP A 59 -28.73 29.76 -11.89
C ASP A 59 -29.43 29.02 -13.05
N ASP A 60 -29.37 27.68 -13.10
CA ASP A 60 -30.06 26.93 -14.15
C ASP A 60 -31.59 27.09 -14.02
N PRO A 61 -32.30 27.48 -15.07
CA PRO A 61 -33.75 27.71 -15.01
C PRO A 61 -34.56 26.47 -14.58
N ALA A 62 -34.06 25.28 -14.88
CA ALA A 62 -34.70 24.04 -14.44
C ALA A 62 -34.62 23.84 -12.91
N LEU A 63 -33.54 24.33 -12.27
CA LEU A 63 -33.45 24.32 -10.82
C LEU A 63 -34.31 25.40 -10.15
N ALA A 64 -34.50 26.52 -10.78
CA ALA A 64 -35.46 27.52 -10.31
C ALA A 64 -36.89 26.95 -10.22
N LYS A 65 -37.28 26.11 -11.19
CA LYS A 65 -38.59 25.45 -11.21
C LYS A 65 -38.65 24.20 -10.34
N PHE A 66 -37.56 23.45 -10.25
CA PHE A 66 -37.44 22.24 -9.43
C PHE A 66 -36.27 22.38 -8.47
N PRO A 67 -36.40 23.16 -7.37
CA PRO A 67 -35.33 23.39 -6.41
C PRO A 67 -34.91 22.08 -5.70
N ILE A 68 -33.67 22.04 -5.26
CA ILE A 68 -33.09 20.90 -4.57
C ILE A 68 -33.92 20.53 -3.33
N PRO A 69 -34.43 19.28 -3.23
CA PRO A 69 -35.39 18.87 -2.20
C PRO A 69 -34.69 18.54 -0.86
N MET A 70 -34.13 19.53 -0.22
CA MET A 70 -33.57 19.35 1.12
C MET A 70 -34.69 19.00 2.12
N PRO A 71 -34.42 18.15 3.13
CA PRO A 71 -35.37 17.95 4.21
C PRO A 71 -35.46 19.20 5.08
N ASP A 72 -36.62 19.42 5.66
CA ASP A 72 -36.84 20.48 6.64
C ASP A 72 -35.98 20.25 7.89
N ASP A 73 -35.56 21.32 8.57
CA ASP A 73 -34.71 21.24 9.75
C ASP A 73 -35.32 20.40 10.89
N GLY A 74 -36.66 20.39 11.01
CA GLY A 74 -37.38 19.55 11.94
C GLY A 74 -37.33 18.06 11.64
N GLN A 75 -37.17 17.66 10.36
CA GLN A 75 -37.06 16.26 9.94
C GLN A 75 -35.63 15.69 10.06
N LEU A 76 -34.62 16.55 10.01
CA LEU A 76 -33.23 16.17 10.01
C LEU A 76 -32.78 15.28 11.20
N PRO A 77 -33.17 15.55 12.46
CA PRO A 77 -32.79 14.71 13.59
C PRO A 77 -33.31 13.27 13.46
N ALA A 78 -34.58 13.10 13.08
CA ALA A 78 -35.21 11.80 12.88
C ALA A 78 -34.55 11.04 11.73
N MET A 79 -34.34 11.70 10.58
CA MET A 79 -33.64 11.10 9.43
C MET A 79 -32.22 10.68 9.77
N ARG A 80 -31.47 11.51 10.52
CA ARG A 80 -30.11 11.19 10.96
C ARG A 80 -30.09 9.96 11.84
N ALA A 81 -31.01 9.85 12.78
CA ALA A 81 -31.14 8.71 13.69
C ALA A 81 -31.53 7.41 12.92
N GLU A 82 -32.45 7.50 11.98
CA GLU A 82 -32.80 6.38 11.10
C GLU A 82 -31.60 5.95 10.25
N ALA A 83 -30.94 6.88 9.57
CA ALA A 83 -29.79 6.63 8.69
C ALA A 83 -28.58 6.02 9.44
N ALA A 84 -28.32 6.43 10.69
CA ALA A 84 -27.25 5.91 11.51
C ALA A 84 -27.42 4.43 11.85
N ARG A 85 -28.64 3.95 11.95
CA ARG A 85 -28.96 2.54 12.25
C ARG A 85 -28.90 1.62 11.04
N LEU A 86 -28.94 2.17 9.82
CA LEU A 86 -28.94 1.39 8.59
C LEU A 86 -27.52 0.93 8.21
N SER A 87 -27.40 -0.37 7.93
CA SER A 87 -26.23 -0.95 7.23
C SER A 87 -26.37 -0.76 5.71
N HIS A 88 -25.30 -1.04 4.98
CA HIS A 88 -25.25 -0.90 3.51
C HIS A 88 -26.28 -1.77 2.76
N ASP A 89 -26.69 -2.92 3.33
CA ASP A 89 -27.67 -3.85 2.73
C ASP A 89 -29.08 -3.69 3.30
N ASP A 90 -29.29 -2.83 4.30
CA ASP A 90 -30.61 -2.66 4.91
C ASP A 90 -31.57 -1.95 3.98
N ASP A 91 -32.80 -2.48 3.90
CA ASP A 91 -33.92 -1.84 3.23
C ASP A 91 -34.38 -0.58 3.98
N LEU A 92 -34.88 0.39 3.23
CA LEU A 92 -35.43 1.64 3.75
C LEU A 92 -36.78 1.46 4.47
N THR A 93 -37.39 0.28 4.40
CA THR A 93 -38.64 -0.04 5.14
C THR A 93 -38.52 0.18 6.64
N ARG A 94 -37.30 0.07 7.20
CA ARG A 94 -36.98 0.33 8.61
C ARG A 94 -36.71 1.80 8.91
N ALA A 95 -36.86 2.68 7.94
CA ALA A 95 -36.53 4.09 8.01
C ALA A 95 -37.57 4.94 7.24
N PRO A 96 -38.81 5.01 7.72
CA PRO A 96 -39.92 5.57 6.97
C PRO A 96 -39.78 7.05 6.61
N THR A 97 -39.10 7.85 7.49
CA THR A 97 -38.82 9.25 7.19
C THR A 97 -37.79 9.39 6.06
N CYS A 98 -36.76 8.55 6.09
CA CYS A 98 -35.76 8.48 5.02
C CYS A 98 -36.36 7.97 3.70
N ALA A 99 -37.22 6.95 3.75
CA ALA A 99 -37.86 6.38 2.56
C ALA A 99 -38.69 7.44 1.81
N ARG A 100 -39.57 8.18 2.50
CA ARG A 100 -40.34 9.27 1.92
C ARG A 100 -39.50 10.37 1.30
N TRP A 101 -38.40 10.70 1.93
CA TRP A 101 -37.46 11.68 1.37
C TRP A 101 -36.77 11.14 0.11
N VAL A 102 -36.31 9.88 0.10
CA VAL A 102 -35.72 9.25 -1.08
C VAL A 102 -36.69 9.22 -2.26
N GLU A 103 -37.94 8.85 -2.05
CA GLU A 103 -38.99 8.88 -3.10
C GLU A 103 -39.16 10.30 -3.68
N ARG A 104 -39.18 11.32 -2.82
CA ARG A 104 -39.22 12.73 -3.23
C ARG A 104 -38.02 13.12 -4.08
N VAL A 105 -36.80 12.66 -3.69
CA VAL A 105 -35.56 12.92 -4.44
C VAL A 105 -35.58 12.22 -5.80
N VAL A 106 -36.02 10.98 -5.86
CA VAL A 106 -36.15 10.24 -7.15
C VAL A 106 -37.08 10.94 -8.09
N LYS A 107 -38.26 11.35 -7.60
CA LYS A 107 -39.24 12.12 -8.41
C LYS A 107 -38.61 13.42 -8.90
N TRP A 108 -38.02 14.21 -8.00
CA TRP A 108 -37.36 15.46 -8.35
C TRP A 108 -36.26 15.25 -9.42
N PHE A 109 -35.48 14.20 -9.31
CA PHE A 109 -34.41 13.89 -10.27
C PHE A 109 -34.98 13.63 -11.69
N HIS A 110 -36.12 12.98 -11.79
CA HIS A 110 -36.80 12.78 -13.07
C HIS A 110 -37.39 14.08 -13.62
N ASP A 111 -38.15 14.82 -12.81
CA ASP A 111 -38.79 16.08 -13.18
C ASP A 111 -37.75 17.12 -13.63
N LEU A 112 -36.65 17.24 -12.90
CA LEU A 112 -35.51 18.12 -13.26
C LEU A 112 -34.97 17.79 -14.66
N GLY A 113 -34.84 16.53 -15.01
CA GLY A 113 -34.32 16.15 -16.32
C GLY A 113 -35.26 16.41 -17.46
N GLN A 114 -36.56 16.25 -17.23
CA GLN A 114 -37.61 16.60 -18.22
C GLN A 114 -37.65 18.11 -18.49
N GLU A 115 -37.68 18.90 -17.42
CA GLU A 115 -37.66 20.36 -17.51
C GLU A 115 -36.39 20.89 -18.17
N ALA A 116 -35.27 20.31 -17.85
CA ALA A 116 -33.98 20.66 -18.43
C ALA A 116 -33.83 20.26 -19.92
N GLY A 117 -34.78 19.48 -20.47
CA GLY A 117 -34.76 19.00 -21.86
C GLY A 117 -33.55 18.11 -22.19
N VAL A 118 -32.95 17.47 -21.18
CA VAL A 118 -31.73 16.65 -21.36
C VAL A 118 -32.05 15.21 -21.72
N ASP A 119 -33.31 14.79 -21.52
CA ASP A 119 -33.74 13.43 -21.80
C ASP A 119 -33.81 13.17 -23.29
N HIS A 120 -33.12 12.15 -23.73
CA HIS A 120 -33.10 11.69 -25.10
C HIS A 120 -32.95 10.17 -25.11
N PRO A 121 -33.68 9.42 -25.98
CA PRO A 121 -33.51 7.97 -26.09
C PRO A 121 -32.07 7.57 -26.46
N VAL A 122 -31.44 8.33 -27.37
CA VAL A 122 -30.05 8.12 -27.76
C VAL A 122 -29.10 8.71 -26.71
N ILE A 123 -28.36 7.84 -26.03
CA ILE A 123 -27.60 8.20 -24.86
C ILE A 123 -26.55 9.30 -25.11
N HIS A 124 -25.75 9.21 -26.17
CA HIS A 124 -24.75 10.21 -26.50
C HIS A 124 -25.31 11.55 -27.00
N GLN A 125 -26.58 11.61 -27.39
CA GLN A 125 -27.26 12.85 -27.77
C GLN A 125 -27.57 13.72 -26.55
N ARG A 126 -27.69 13.11 -25.34
CA ARG A 126 -27.93 13.82 -24.09
C ARG A 126 -26.84 14.88 -23.82
N PHE A 127 -25.57 14.57 -24.11
CA PHE A 127 -24.47 15.53 -23.96
C PHE A 127 -24.60 16.70 -24.96
N LYS A 128 -25.04 16.44 -26.17
CA LYS A 128 -25.27 17.49 -27.17
C LYS A 128 -26.45 18.38 -26.77
N ASN A 129 -27.51 17.82 -26.22
CA ASN A 129 -28.65 18.57 -25.70
C ASN A 129 -28.24 19.46 -24.53
N SER A 130 -27.23 19.05 -23.76
CA SER A 130 -26.69 19.80 -22.63
C SER A 130 -25.50 20.70 -23.01
N LEU A 131 -25.22 20.94 -24.31
CA LEU A 131 -24.00 21.62 -24.73
C LEU A 131 -23.80 23.01 -24.09
N ALA A 132 -24.86 23.79 -23.98
CA ALA A 132 -24.81 25.12 -23.35
C ALA A 132 -24.40 25.02 -21.88
N ARG A 133 -24.93 24.02 -21.15
CA ARG A 133 -24.56 23.73 -19.76
C ARG A 133 -23.12 23.23 -19.64
N TRP A 134 -22.66 22.39 -20.57
CA TRP A 134 -21.26 21.98 -20.65
C TRP A 134 -20.31 23.16 -20.92
N GLN A 135 -20.74 24.16 -21.70
CA GLN A 135 -19.94 25.37 -21.93
C GLN A 135 -19.81 26.22 -20.66
N LEU A 136 -20.89 26.39 -19.89
CA LEU A 136 -20.83 27.05 -18.59
C LEU A 136 -19.95 26.27 -17.61
N PHE A 137 -20.14 24.97 -17.51
CA PHE A 137 -19.35 24.07 -16.67
C PHE A 137 -17.85 24.11 -17.02
N ALA A 138 -17.52 24.15 -18.30
CA ALA A 138 -16.16 24.18 -18.81
C ALA A 138 -15.38 25.45 -18.42
N ARG A 139 -16.05 26.53 -18.02
CA ARG A 139 -15.39 27.75 -17.50
C ARG A 139 -14.64 27.49 -16.19
N HIS A 140 -15.01 26.46 -15.45
CA HIS A 140 -14.38 26.04 -14.20
C HIS A 140 -13.22 25.04 -14.41
N LEU A 141 -12.91 24.69 -15.65
CA LEU A 141 -11.88 23.74 -16.01
C LEU A 141 -10.63 24.43 -16.60
N PRO A 142 -9.46 23.78 -16.55
CA PRO A 142 -8.32 24.22 -17.32
C PRO A 142 -8.66 24.31 -18.82
N LYS A 143 -8.20 25.37 -19.48
CA LYS A 143 -8.58 25.70 -20.88
C LYS A 143 -8.37 24.54 -21.87
N SER A 144 -7.27 23.80 -21.76
CA SER A 144 -6.97 22.65 -22.61
C SER A 144 -8.00 21.52 -22.46
N LEU A 145 -8.37 21.19 -21.22
CA LEU A 145 -9.37 20.19 -20.91
C LEU A 145 -10.75 20.62 -21.37
N ALA A 146 -11.15 21.85 -21.04
CA ALA A 146 -12.41 22.44 -21.50
C ALA A 146 -12.57 22.35 -23.03
N THR A 147 -11.54 22.76 -23.78
CA THR A 147 -11.52 22.69 -25.25
C THR A 147 -11.67 21.24 -25.73
N THR A 148 -10.96 20.29 -25.12
CA THR A 148 -11.04 18.87 -25.52
C THR A 148 -12.43 18.29 -25.28
N LEU A 149 -13.02 18.50 -24.10
CA LEU A 149 -14.35 17.98 -23.76
C LEU A 149 -15.43 18.58 -24.71
N LEU A 150 -15.44 19.87 -24.89
CA LEU A 150 -16.40 20.55 -25.78
C LEU A 150 -16.23 20.09 -27.23
N LYS A 151 -15.01 19.85 -27.72
CA LYS A 151 -14.76 19.27 -29.04
C LYS A 151 -15.34 17.88 -29.16
N ILE A 152 -15.15 17.01 -28.15
CA ILE A 152 -15.72 15.65 -28.16
C ILE A 152 -17.26 15.71 -28.16
N ILE A 153 -17.86 16.56 -27.35
CA ILE A 153 -19.34 16.71 -27.31
C ILE A 153 -19.89 17.15 -28.66
N ARG A 154 -19.26 18.13 -29.34
CA ARG A 154 -19.72 18.69 -30.62
C ARG A 154 -19.50 17.75 -31.79
N SER A 155 -18.31 17.16 -31.88
CA SER A 155 -17.81 16.49 -33.08
C SER A 155 -17.54 15.00 -32.93
N GLY A 156 -17.69 14.47 -31.71
CA GLY A 156 -17.33 13.08 -31.36
C GLY A 156 -15.84 12.87 -31.11
N TYR A 157 -15.55 11.79 -30.41
CA TYR A 157 -14.19 11.32 -30.15
C TYR A 157 -13.59 10.74 -31.42
N ALA A 158 -12.41 11.21 -31.80
CA ALA A 158 -11.68 10.68 -32.96
C ALA A 158 -10.75 9.55 -32.50
N ILE A 159 -10.71 8.45 -33.23
CA ILE A 159 -9.76 7.36 -32.98
C ILE A 159 -8.32 7.91 -33.10
N PRO A 160 -7.49 7.79 -32.06
CA PRO A 160 -6.08 8.23 -32.11
C PRO A 160 -5.25 7.16 -32.83
N TRP A 161 -5.18 7.25 -34.15
CA TRP A 161 -4.43 6.32 -34.98
C TRP A 161 -2.93 6.42 -34.71
N ALA A 162 -2.25 5.29 -34.63
CA ALA A 162 -0.79 5.26 -34.56
C ALA A 162 -0.16 5.84 -35.83
N ALA A 163 1.04 6.40 -35.71
CA ALA A 163 1.74 6.99 -36.86
C ALA A 163 1.99 5.94 -37.95
N GLY A 164 1.75 6.30 -39.22
CA GLY A 164 1.95 5.42 -40.36
C GLY A 164 0.87 4.37 -40.62
N VAL A 165 -0.23 4.37 -39.83
CA VAL A 165 -1.36 3.45 -40.09
C VAL A 165 -2.11 3.83 -41.35
N ASP A 166 -2.04 2.94 -42.35
CA ASP A 166 -2.89 3.02 -43.53
C ASP A 166 -4.28 2.43 -43.24
N ARG A 167 -5.29 3.28 -43.10
CA ARG A 167 -6.66 2.89 -42.77
C ARG A 167 -7.34 2.09 -43.86
N THR A 168 -6.87 2.13 -45.07
CA THR A 168 -7.40 1.36 -46.21
C THR A 168 -6.95 -0.09 -46.18
N LYS A 169 -5.83 -0.37 -45.50
CA LYS A 169 -5.25 -1.71 -45.32
C LYS A 169 -5.60 -2.40 -44.01
N LEU A 170 -6.55 -1.83 -43.29
CA LEU A 170 -7.01 -2.48 -42.06
C LEU A 170 -7.73 -3.80 -42.39
N ARG A 171 -7.62 -4.77 -41.49
CA ARG A 171 -8.23 -6.08 -41.67
C ARG A 171 -9.76 -5.96 -41.59
N HIS A 172 -10.45 -6.29 -42.67
CA HIS A 172 -11.91 -6.17 -42.78
C HIS A 172 -12.67 -7.11 -41.84
N ASP A 173 -12.30 -8.39 -41.81
CA ASP A 173 -12.97 -9.39 -40.99
C ASP A 173 -11.99 -10.01 -40.00
N CYS A 174 -12.22 -9.75 -38.70
CA CYS A 174 -11.33 -10.14 -37.62
C CYS A 174 -11.71 -11.48 -36.99
N GLY A 175 -12.61 -12.26 -37.61
CA GLY A 175 -13.02 -13.57 -37.15
C GLY A 175 -14.52 -13.68 -36.81
N SER A 176 -14.94 -14.90 -36.48
CA SER A 176 -16.33 -15.22 -36.11
C SER A 176 -16.58 -14.98 -34.63
N ASN A 177 -17.83 -14.79 -34.27
CA ASN A 177 -18.27 -14.79 -32.86
C ASN A 177 -18.06 -16.18 -32.23
N PRO A 178 -17.84 -16.26 -30.92
CA PRO A 178 -17.70 -17.54 -30.23
C PRO A 178 -19.00 -18.35 -30.29
N PRO A 179 -18.90 -19.72 -30.23
CA PRO A 179 -20.08 -20.60 -30.29
C PRO A 179 -21.14 -20.31 -29.23
N MET A 180 -20.75 -19.75 -28.09
CA MET A 180 -21.68 -19.35 -27.03
C MET A 180 -22.74 -18.33 -27.48
N MET A 181 -22.49 -17.58 -28.55
CA MET A 181 -23.49 -16.64 -29.09
C MET A 181 -24.68 -17.35 -29.71
N ARG A 182 -24.47 -18.54 -30.27
CA ARG A 182 -25.52 -19.37 -30.88
C ARG A 182 -26.31 -20.17 -29.84
N THR A 183 -25.73 -20.46 -28.70
CA THR A 183 -26.42 -21.21 -27.61
C THR A 183 -27.21 -20.29 -26.66
N ARG A 184 -27.05 -18.97 -26.77
CA ARG A 184 -27.66 -17.95 -25.90
C ARG A 184 -28.28 -16.82 -26.73
N THR A 185 -29.08 -17.16 -27.73
CA THR A 185 -29.65 -16.22 -28.72
C THR A 185 -30.53 -15.16 -28.09
N ASP A 186 -31.42 -15.56 -27.15
CA ASP A 186 -32.34 -14.61 -26.49
C ASP A 186 -31.59 -13.58 -25.64
N GLU A 187 -30.62 -14.04 -24.87
CA GLU A 187 -29.78 -13.14 -24.04
C GLU A 187 -28.91 -12.25 -24.92
N THR A 188 -28.37 -12.78 -26.02
CA THR A 188 -27.67 -12.01 -27.03
C THR A 188 -28.52 -10.88 -27.55
N TRP A 189 -29.75 -11.23 -28.01
CA TRP A 189 -30.68 -10.26 -28.57
C TRP A 189 -31.17 -9.25 -27.54
N ALA A 190 -31.46 -9.68 -26.32
CA ALA A 190 -31.88 -8.77 -25.26
C ALA A 190 -30.85 -7.66 -25.00
N ILE A 191 -29.55 -7.98 -25.05
CA ILE A 191 -28.46 -6.99 -24.87
C ILE A 191 -28.37 -6.10 -26.13
N ILE A 192 -28.44 -6.68 -27.33
CA ILE A 192 -28.39 -5.95 -28.60
C ILE A 192 -29.56 -4.99 -28.71
N ALA A 193 -30.81 -5.45 -28.47
CA ALA A 193 -32.00 -4.65 -28.50
C ALA A 193 -31.93 -3.46 -27.51
N LYS A 194 -31.48 -3.73 -26.29
CA LYS A 194 -31.21 -2.67 -25.30
C LYS A 194 -30.18 -1.65 -25.77
N THR A 195 -29.13 -2.11 -26.44
CA THR A 195 -28.04 -1.25 -26.91
C THR A 195 -28.51 -0.44 -28.15
N LEU A 196 -29.37 -1.02 -29.00
CA LEU A 196 -30.07 -0.33 -30.07
C LEU A 196 -31.01 0.76 -29.53
N ALA A 197 -31.85 0.42 -28.54
CA ALA A 197 -32.76 1.36 -27.90
C ALA A 197 -32.03 2.56 -27.27
N LEU A 198 -30.83 2.37 -26.75
CA LEU A 198 -29.95 3.45 -26.27
C LEU A 198 -29.28 4.23 -27.42
N GLY A 199 -29.43 3.81 -28.65
CA GLY A 199 -28.75 4.39 -29.82
C GLY A 199 -27.23 4.27 -29.76
N ALA A 200 -26.71 3.38 -28.90
CA ALA A 200 -25.26 3.15 -28.79
C ALA A 200 -24.72 2.33 -29.96
N ILE A 201 -25.57 1.53 -30.62
CA ILE A 201 -25.27 0.87 -31.88
C ILE A 201 -26.39 1.24 -32.89
N LYS A 202 -26.08 1.14 -34.18
CA LYS A 202 -27.06 1.22 -35.25
C LYS A 202 -26.82 0.10 -36.27
N PRO A 203 -27.86 -0.42 -36.93
CA PRO A 203 -27.70 -1.25 -38.11
C PRO A 203 -26.85 -0.48 -39.13
N ALA A 204 -25.84 -1.12 -39.70
CA ALA A 204 -24.92 -0.52 -40.64
C ALA A 204 -25.40 -0.77 -42.07
N ASP A 205 -25.47 0.27 -42.91
CA ASP A 205 -25.77 0.10 -44.32
C ASP A 205 -24.60 -0.56 -45.04
N VAL A 206 -24.82 -1.77 -45.50
CA VAL A 206 -23.84 -2.58 -46.25
C VAL A 206 -24.24 -2.85 -47.71
N SER A 207 -25.29 -2.15 -48.19
CA SER A 207 -25.74 -2.27 -49.58
C SER A 207 -24.66 -1.86 -50.60
N VAL A 208 -23.96 -0.76 -50.30
CA VAL A 208 -22.87 -0.24 -51.17
C VAL A 208 -21.52 -0.83 -50.81
N SER A 209 -21.14 -0.77 -49.52
CA SER A 209 -19.82 -1.21 -49.03
C SER A 209 -19.89 -1.82 -47.64
N LYS A 210 -19.10 -2.90 -47.40
CA LYS A 210 -18.96 -3.41 -46.03
C LYS A 210 -18.16 -2.45 -45.16
N PRO A 211 -18.44 -2.41 -43.80
CA PRO A 211 -17.60 -1.66 -42.87
C PRO A 211 -16.12 -2.09 -43.02
N PRO A 212 -15.16 -1.16 -42.97
CA PRO A 212 -13.75 -1.46 -43.16
C PRO A 212 -13.15 -2.37 -42.07
N VAL A 213 -13.79 -2.42 -40.86
CA VAL A 213 -13.38 -3.29 -39.79
C VAL A 213 -14.62 -3.91 -39.16
N VAL A 214 -14.67 -5.25 -39.14
CA VAL A 214 -15.73 -6.03 -38.48
C VAL A 214 -15.06 -6.98 -37.49
N CYS A 215 -15.25 -6.74 -36.22
CA CYS A 215 -14.65 -7.53 -35.13
C CYS A 215 -15.72 -8.36 -34.39
N PRO A 216 -15.38 -9.56 -33.90
CA PRO A 216 -16.32 -10.39 -33.17
C PRO A 216 -16.72 -9.78 -31.82
N VAL A 217 -17.93 -10.12 -31.40
CA VAL A 217 -18.45 -9.82 -30.05
C VAL A 217 -18.53 -11.12 -29.25
N PHE A 218 -18.44 -10.99 -27.94
CA PHE A 218 -18.56 -12.12 -27.00
C PHE A 218 -19.09 -11.65 -25.65
N PHE A 219 -19.58 -12.60 -24.85
CA PHE A 219 -20.03 -12.32 -23.50
C PHE A 219 -18.93 -12.53 -22.48
N VAL A 220 -18.93 -11.65 -21.49
CA VAL A 220 -18.23 -11.85 -20.22
C VAL A 220 -19.29 -11.93 -19.14
N ASP A 221 -19.31 -13.04 -18.42
CA ASP A 221 -20.14 -13.20 -17.23
C ASP A 221 -19.42 -12.59 -16.03
N ASP A 222 -19.92 -11.47 -15.56
CA ASP A 222 -19.47 -10.81 -14.35
C ASP A 222 -20.48 -11.07 -13.23
N THR A 223 -20.33 -12.19 -12.55
CA THR A 223 -21.15 -12.60 -11.39
C THR A 223 -22.67 -12.63 -11.69
N GLY A 224 -23.05 -13.33 -12.78
CA GLY A 224 -24.43 -13.49 -13.22
C GLY A 224 -24.99 -12.33 -14.06
N LYS A 225 -24.16 -11.32 -14.38
CA LYS A 225 -24.49 -10.25 -15.31
C LYS A 225 -23.68 -10.39 -16.59
N LEU A 226 -24.34 -10.73 -17.67
CA LEU A 226 -23.73 -10.78 -18.99
C LEU A 226 -23.43 -9.38 -19.52
N ARG A 227 -22.20 -9.20 -19.99
CA ARG A 227 -21.76 -7.98 -20.68
C ARG A 227 -21.28 -8.32 -22.08
N LEU A 228 -21.83 -7.68 -23.08
CA LEU A 228 -21.33 -7.79 -24.46
C LEU A 228 -20.03 -7.00 -24.59
N VAL A 229 -18.97 -7.67 -25.00
CA VAL A 229 -17.64 -7.10 -25.20
C VAL A 229 -17.26 -7.23 -26.66
N HIS A 230 -16.81 -6.14 -27.26
CA HIS A 230 -16.32 -6.10 -28.63
C HIS A 230 -14.84 -6.47 -28.68
N ASN A 231 -14.46 -7.51 -29.40
CA ASN A 231 -13.09 -7.98 -29.47
C ASN A 231 -12.25 -7.13 -30.47
N LEU A 232 -11.96 -5.93 -30.08
CA LEU A 232 -11.23 -4.95 -30.89
C LEU A 232 -9.70 -5.09 -30.84
N LYS A 233 -9.15 -6.26 -30.50
CA LYS A 233 -7.69 -6.46 -30.40
C LYS A 233 -6.93 -6.00 -31.65
N TRP A 234 -7.48 -6.27 -32.84
CA TRP A 234 -6.86 -5.88 -34.10
C TRP A 234 -6.91 -4.37 -34.33
N LEU A 235 -8.05 -3.75 -34.04
CA LEU A 235 -8.17 -2.30 -34.12
C LEU A 235 -7.29 -1.61 -33.10
N ASN A 236 -7.28 -2.09 -31.86
CA ASN A 236 -6.48 -1.54 -30.76
C ASN A 236 -4.96 -1.58 -31.08
N SER A 237 -4.49 -2.55 -31.88
CA SER A 237 -3.09 -2.59 -32.31
C SER A 237 -2.71 -1.49 -33.31
N SER A 238 -3.69 -0.83 -33.88
CA SER A 238 -3.50 0.29 -34.80
C SER A 238 -3.75 1.66 -34.13
N VAL A 239 -3.98 1.67 -32.83
CA VAL A 239 -4.25 2.87 -32.04
C VAL A 239 -2.99 3.26 -31.28
N ASP A 240 -2.69 4.54 -31.18
CA ASP A 240 -1.56 5.06 -30.42
C ASP A 240 -1.81 4.99 -28.92
N GLU A 241 -1.24 3.98 -28.25
CA GLU A 241 -1.39 3.74 -26.80
C GLU A 241 -0.87 4.91 -25.95
N ALA A 242 0.10 5.67 -26.44
CA ALA A 242 0.64 6.81 -25.70
C ALA A 242 -0.36 7.98 -25.60
N SER A 243 -1.39 8.01 -26.48
CA SER A 243 -2.37 9.08 -26.54
C SER A 243 -3.50 8.96 -25.51
N PHE A 244 -3.63 7.83 -24.76
CA PHE A 244 -4.75 7.61 -23.83
C PHE A 244 -4.33 6.89 -22.52
N PRO A 245 -3.39 7.44 -21.77
CA PRO A 245 -3.07 6.89 -20.45
C PRO A 245 -4.29 6.98 -19.53
N VAL A 246 -4.60 5.89 -18.83
CA VAL A 246 -5.67 5.86 -17.84
C VAL A 246 -5.08 6.08 -16.45
N TRP A 247 -5.55 7.11 -15.79
CA TRP A 247 -5.16 7.41 -14.41
C TRP A 247 -6.37 7.25 -13.50
N LEU A 248 -6.21 6.45 -12.47
CA LEU A 248 -7.25 6.17 -11.50
C LEU A 248 -6.80 6.62 -10.12
N GLU A 249 -7.75 6.97 -9.28
CA GLU A 249 -7.51 7.27 -7.87
C GLU A 249 -6.78 6.09 -7.20
N THR A 250 -5.76 6.39 -6.41
CA THR A 250 -5.06 5.36 -5.64
C THR A 250 -5.90 4.94 -4.45
N MET A 251 -5.69 3.69 -3.97
CA MET A 251 -6.36 3.22 -2.76
C MET A 251 -5.94 4.04 -1.52
N GLN A 252 -4.72 4.57 -1.50
CA GLN A 252 -4.27 5.49 -0.46
C GLN A 252 -5.08 6.79 -0.47
N ARG A 253 -5.35 7.35 -1.66
CA ARG A 253 -6.19 8.55 -1.78
C ARG A 253 -7.61 8.27 -1.34
N ILE A 254 -8.20 7.15 -1.79
CA ILE A 254 -9.54 6.73 -1.36
C ILE A 254 -9.59 6.57 0.17
N ARG A 255 -8.52 6.03 0.77
CA ARG A 255 -8.41 5.90 2.23
C ARG A 255 -8.44 7.25 2.95
N SER A 256 -7.79 8.27 2.40
CA SER A 256 -7.63 9.58 3.05
C SER A 256 -8.86 10.48 3.05
N ILE A 257 -9.92 10.15 2.30
CA ILE A 257 -11.08 11.03 2.16
C ILE A 257 -12.16 10.85 3.23
N PHE A 258 -12.16 9.74 3.96
CA PHE A 258 -13.23 9.39 4.89
C PHE A 258 -13.01 10.02 6.27
N PRO A 259 -13.92 10.89 6.74
CA PRO A 259 -13.86 11.47 8.08
C PRO A 259 -14.30 10.48 9.16
N LEU A 260 -13.71 10.60 10.34
CA LEU A 260 -14.21 9.91 11.54
C LEU A 260 -15.65 10.34 11.81
N GLU A 261 -16.51 9.39 12.18
CA GLU A 261 -17.93 9.61 12.44
C GLU A 261 -18.70 10.33 11.33
N GLY A 262 -18.19 10.27 10.13
CA GLY A 262 -18.78 10.91 8.94
C GLY A 262 -19.88 10.09 8.29
N TRP A 263 -20.28 10.56 7.13
CA TRP A 263 -21.37 10.01 6.33
C TRP A 263 -20.91 9.77 4.89
N ILE A 264 -21.34 8.67 4.30
CA ILE A 264 -20.96 8.26 2.95
C ILE A 264 -22.21 8.13 2.08
N THR A 265 -22.15 8.67 0.86
CA THR A 265 -23.07 8.39 -0.23
C THR A 265 -22.31 7.86 -1.43
N THR A 266 -22.95 7.08 -2.28
CA THR A 266 -22.32 6.57 -3.52
C THR A 266 -23.29 6.72 -4.69
N THR A 267 -22.74 6.97 -5.89
CA THR A 267 -23.52 7.03 -7.12
C THR A 267 -22.80 6.30 -8.25
N ASP A 268 -23.57 5.81 -9.22
CA ASP A 268 -23.11 4.98 -10.34
C ASP A 268 -23.72 5.49 -11.65
N TYR A 269 -22.93 5.52 -12.72
CA TYR A 269 -23.44 5.83 -14.05
C TYR A 269 -24.03 4.61 -14.73
N ARG A 270 -25.15 4.80 -15.39
CA ARG A 270 -25.72 3.77 -16.25
C ARG A 270 -25.09 3.87 -17.66
N SER A 271 -24.51 2.76 -18.14
CA SER A 271 -23.93 2.68 -19.48
C SER A 271 -22.85 3.74 -19.76
N ALA A 272 -21.94 3.92 -18.80
CA ALA A 272 -20.98 5.02 -18.72
C ALA A 272 -20.28 5.37 -20.05
N TYR A 273 -19.68 4.42 -20.74
CA TYR A 273 -18.95 4.67 -21.99
C TYR A 273 -19.84 5.18 -23.13
N PHE A 274 -21.09 4.77 -23.17
CA PHE A 274 -22.00 5.14 -24.27
C PHE A 274 -22.39 6.62 -24.31
N HIS A 275 -22.08 7.39 -23.28
CA HIS A 275 -22.28 8.84 -23.30
C HIS A 275 -21.33 9.56 -24.25
N VAL A 276 -20.16 8.99 -24.54
CA VAL A 276 -19.15 9.66 -25.35
C VAL A 276 -19.33 9.30 -26.83
N PRO A 277 -19.78 10.23 -27.68
CA PRO A 277 -19.99 9.98 -29.11
C PRO A 277 -18.67 9.72 -29.83
N LEU A 278 -18.69 8.85 -30.83
CA LEU A 278 -17.63 8.73 -31.82
C LEU A 278 -17.76 9.76 -32.93
N LYS A 279 -16.62 10.17 -33.48
CA LYS A 279 -16.61 11.00 -34.69
C LYS A 279 -17.24 10.23 -35.85
N GLU A 280 -18.08 10.86 -36.63
CA GLU A 280 -18.90 10.23 -37.69
C GLU A 280 -18.06 9.30 -38.58
N LYS A 281 -16.97 9.83 -39.12
CA LYS A 281 -16.06 9.09 -40.01
C LYS A 281 -15.38 7.87 -39.37
N ASP A 282 -15.37 7.78 -38.03
CA ASP A 282 -14.67 6.74 -37.28
C ASP A 282 -15.61 5.61 -36.81
N LYS A 283 -16.93 5.81 -36.82
CA LYS A 283 -17.94 4.83 -36.41
C LYS A 283 -17.83 3.50 -37.16
N LYS A 284 -17.56 3.56 -38.45
CA LYS A 284 -17.41 2.40 -39.35
C LYS A 284 -16.28 1.44 -38.96
N PHE A 285 -15.31 1.88 -38.13
CA PHE A 285 -14.21 1.04 -37.66
C PHE A 285 -14.56 0.24 -36.38
N LEU A 286 -15.67 0.56 -35.70
CA LEU A 286 -16.16 -0.16 -34.55
C LEU A 286 -17.42 -0.95 -34.90
N SER A 287 -17.32 -1.85 -35.88
CA SER A 287 -18.45 -2.64 -36.36
C SER A 287 -18.30 -4.10 -36.01
N PHE A 288 -19.45 -4.77 -35.84
CA PHE A 288 -19.56 -6.21 -35.65
C PHE A 288 -20.70 -6.76 -36.49
N ALA A 289 -20.77 -8.06 -36.63
CA ALA A 289 -21.88 -8.71 -37.33
C ALA A 289 -22.37 -9.92 -36.52
N LEU A 290 -23.67 -10.19 -36.64
CA LEU A 290 -24.32 -11.40 -36.16
C LEU A 290 -24.89 -12.19 -37.34
N THR A 291 -24.86 -13.52 -37.23
CA THR A 291 -25.55 -14.41 -38.17
C THR A 291 -26.96 -14.69 -37.66
N ALA A 292 -27.86 -15.16 -38.54
CA ALA A 292 -29.26 -15.44 -38.15
C ALA A 292 -29.38 -16.48 -37.04
N ASP A 293 -28.44 -17.40 -36.94
CA ASP A 293 -28.36 -18.44 -35.88
C ASP A 293 -27.80 -17.92 -34.55
N GLU A 294 -27.36 -16.65 -34.47
CA GLU A 294 -26.90 -15.97 -33.27
C GLU A 294 -27.94 -15.05 -32.63
N MET A 295 -29.18 -15.04 -33.17
CA MET A 295 -30.29 -14.26 -32.65
C MET A 295 -31.61 -15.02 -32.83
N PRO A 296 -32.72 -14.66 -32.12
CA PRO A 296 -34.04 -15.21 -32.35
C PRO A 296 -34.53 -14.96 -33.79
N ALA A 297 -35.33 -15.89 -34.34
CA ALA A 297 -35.86 -15.79 -35.70
C ALA A 297 -36.66 -14.50 -35.95
N GLU A 298 -37.48 -14.10 -34.95
CA GLU A 298 -38.24 -12.85 -34.99
C GLU A 298 -37.35 -11.60 -35.08
N ALA A 299 -36.22 -11.64 -34.39
CA ALA A 299 -35.25 -10.54 -34.44
C ALA A 299 -34.64 -10.42 -35.82
N ALA A 300 -34.22 -11.54 -36.43
CA ALA A 300 -33.72 -11.53 -37.82
C ALA A 300 -34.80 -11.09 -38.81
N ALA A 301 -36.06 -11.51 -38.67
CA ALA A 301 -37.18 -11.06 -39.50
C ALA A 301 -37.43 -9.55 -39.31
N MET A 302 -37.40 -9.05 -38.09
CA MET A 302 -37.54 -7.61 -37.82
C MET A 302 -36.44 -6.80 -38.49
N LEU A 303 -35.16 -7.22 -38.38
CA LEU A 303 -34.02 -6.54 -39.01
C LEU A 303 -34.15 -6.53 -40.54
N ARG A 304 -34.62 -7.62 -41.18
CA ARG A 304 -34.85 -7.66 -42.64
C ARG A 304 -35.95 -6.72 -43.08
N ARG A 305 -36.99 -6.60 -42.27
CA ARG A 305 -38.10 -5.68 -42.56
C ARG A 305 -37.74 -4.23 -42.33
N ASP A 306 -37.15 -3.91 -41.19
CA ASP A 306 -36.97 -2.52 -40.76
C ASP A 306 -35.61 -1.93 -41.20
N TYR A 307 -34.62 -2.79 -41.48
CA TYR A 307 -33.26 -2.41 -41.85
C TYR A 307 -32.67 -3.32 -42.93
N PRO A 308 -33.26 -3.47 -44.09
CA PRO A 308 -32.85 -4.45 -45.12
C PRO A 308 -31.44 -4.22 -45.62
N SER A 309 -30.95 -2.98 -45.61
CA SER A 309 -29.58 -2.63 -46.00
C SER A 309 -28.50 -3.12 -45.01
N CYS A 310 -28.86 -3.62 -43.84
CA CYS A 310 -27.89 -4.10 -42.85
C CYS A 310 -27.50 -5.55 -43.05
N GLU A 311 -28.18 -6.31 -43.89
CA GLU A 311 -27.88 -7.72 -44.17
C GLU A 311 -27.07 -7.90 -45.46
N ARG A 312 -26.01 -8.72 -45.37
CA ARG A 312 -25.24 -9.17 -46.55
C ARG A 312 -24.72 -10.56 -46.28
N ASN A 313 -24.97 -11.49 -47.20
CA ASN A 313 -24.51 -12.89 -47.14
C ASN A 313 -24.94 -13.57 -45.82
N GLY A 314 -26.18 -13.39 -45.37
CA GLY A 314 -26.73 -13.97 -44.12
C GLY A 314 -26.15 -13.39 -42.83
N ARG A 315 -25.42 -12.29 -42.91
CA ARG A 315 -24.86 -11.57 -41.73
C ARG A 315 -25.49 -10.18 -41.63
N PHE A 316 -25.92 -9.83 -40.39
CA PHE A 316 -26.44 -8.52 -40.02
C PHE A 316 -25.35 -7.69 -39.37
N PHE A 317 -25.10 -6.50 -39.95
CA PHE A 317 -24.01 -5.63 -39.51
C PHE A 317 -24.51 -4.49 -38.64
N PHE A 318 -23.70 -4.18 -37.62
CA PHE A 318 -23.96 -3.10 -36.67
C PHE A 318 -22.70 -2.27 -36.47
N SER A 319 -22.87 -0.96 -36.25
CA SER A 319 -21.76 -0.06 -35.94
C SER A 319 -22.04 0.71 -34.65
N TYR A 320 -21.03 0.76 -33.75
CA TYR A 320 -21.10 1.59 -32.57
C TYR A 320 -21.11 3.08 -32.93
N GLN A 321 -21.98 3.83 -32.25
CA GLN A 321 -22.12 5.28 -32.39
C GLN A 321 -21.33 6.05 -31.35
N CYS A 322 -20.85 5.36 -30.32
CA CYS A 322 -20.15 5.86 -29.15
C CYS A 322 -18.99 4.92 -28.78
N VAL A 323 -18.13 5.35 -27.87
CA VAL A 323 -17.06 4.48 -27.34
C VAL A 323 -17.68 3.32 -26.56
N ASN A 324 -17.06 2.13 -26.62
CA ASN A 324 -17.65 0.89 -26.15
C ASN A 324 -16.70 0.01 -25.37
N PHE A 325 -17.21 -1.06 -24.76
CA PHE A 325 -16.40 -2.07 -24.08
C PHE A 325 -15.56 -2.87 -25.10
N GLY A 326 -14.24 -2.86 -24.90
CA GLY A 326 -13.25 -3.49 -25.76
C GLY A 326 -12.42 -2.53 -26.60
N PHE A 327 -12.84 -1.28 -26.76
CA PHE A 327 -12.07 -0.22 -27.40
C PHE A 327 -11.07 0.38 -26.39
N ALA A 328 -9.76 0.30 -26.67
CA ALA A 328 -8.71 0.66 -25.72
C ALA A 328 -8.84 2.09 -25.14
N PRO A 329 -9.15 3.12 -25.94
CA PRO A 329 -9.31 4.48 -25.45
C PRO A 329 -10.57 4.75 -24.60
N SER A 330 -11.54 3.82 -24.51
CA SER A 330 -12.83 4.09 -23.86
C SER A 330 -12.70 4.47 -22.40
N ALA A 331 -11.88 3.76 -21.64
CA ALA A 331 -11.69 4.03 -20.21
C ALA A 331 -11.12 5.43 -19.98
N GLN A 332 -10.05 5.79 -20.70
CA GLN A 332 -9.42 7.11 -20.60
C GLN A 332 -10.38 8.22 -21.03
N THR A 333 -11.05 8.05 -22.17
CA THR A 333 -11.97 9.06 -22.71
C THR A 333 -13.14 9.32 -21.74
N PHE A 334 -13.69 8.26 -21.13
CA PHE A 334 -14.72 8.41 -20.11
C PHE A 334 -14.14 9.09 -18.83
N CYS A 335 -12.95 8.69 -18.40
CA CYS A 335 -12.28 9.29 -17.22
C CYS A 335 -12.03 10.79 -17.41
N LEU A 336 -11.77 11.28 -18.63
CA LEU A 336 -11.66 12.72 -18.88
C LEU A 336 -12.93 13.47 -18.44
N PHE A 337 -14.10 12.95 -18.78
CA PHE A 337 -15.36 13.54 -18.38
C PHE A 337 -15.64 13.38 -16.89
N SER A 338 -15.50 12.16 -16.38
CA SER A 338 -15.73 11.85 -14.97
C SER A 338 -14.83 12.66 -14.03
N GLN A 339 -13.54 12.70 -14.33
CA GLN A 339 -12.57 13.47 -13.54
C GLN A 339 -12.73 14.97 -13.66
N ALA A 340 -13.17 15.48 -14.83
CA ALA A 340 -13.54 16.88 -14.96
C ALA A 340 -14.72 17.25 -14.04
N CYS A 341 -15.73 16.39 -13.98
CA CYS A 341 -16.84 16.56 -13.05
C CYS A 341 -16.38 16.49 -11.59
N GLN A 342 -15.55 15.51 -11.24
CA GLN A 342 -14.96 15.41 -9.90
C GLN A 342 -14.19 16.68 -9.53
N HIS A 343 -13.35 17.18 -10.42
CA HIS A 343 -12.55 18.39 -10.20
C HIS A 343 -13.42 19.60 -9.87
N VAL A 344 -14.49 19.81 -10.60
CA VAL A 344 -15.38 20.95 -10.39
C VAL A 344 -16.20 20.76 -9.13
N TRP A 345 -16.87 19.62 -8.98
CA TRP A 345 -17.79 19.39 -7.85
C TRP A 345 -17.09 19.22 -6.51
N ALA A 346 -15.85 18.73 -6.48
CA ALA A 346 -15.05 18.72 -5.25
C ALA A 346 -14.68 20.13 -4.76
N ARG A 347 -14.76 21.14 -5.64
CA ARG A 347 -14.49 22.54 -5.31
C ARG A 347 -15.75 23.35 -5.11
N CYS A 348 -16.89 22.77 -5.47
CA CYS A 348 -18.17 23.44 -5.22
C CYS A 348 -18.43 23.61 -3.73
N PRO A 349 -19.13 24.67 -3.35
CA PRO A 349 -19.49 24.92 -1.97
C PRO A 349 -20.33 23.78 -1.43
N SER A 350 -19.85 23.13 -0.39
CA SER A 350 -20.69 22.36 0.53
C SER A 350 -20.94 23.21 1.76
N LEU A 351 -22.00 22.89 2.50
CA LEU A 351 -22.27 23.55 3.78
C LEU A 351 -21.11 23.45 4.78
N ASP A 352 -20.12 22.59 4.47
CA ASP A 352 -18.97 22.35 5.31
C ASP A 352 -17.75 21.92 4.46
N ARG A 353 -17.15 22.87 3.75
CA ARG A 353 -16.05 22.64 2.79
C ARG A 353 -14.85 21.89 3.36
N ALA A 354 -14.52 22.13 4.62
CA ALA A 354 -13.35 21.53 5.25
C ALA A 354 -13.52 20.04 5.48
N LEU A 355 -14.74 19.52 5.41
CA LEU A 355 -15.12 18.20 5.87
C LEU A 355 -15.89 17.37 4.81
N ALA A 356 -15.94 17.84 3.56
CA ALA A 356 -16.57 17.14 2.45
C ALA A 356 -15.52 16.75 1.39
N GLU A 357 -15.48 15.48 1.03
CA GLU A 357 -14.57 14.92 0.05
C GLU A 357 -15.31 14.08 -0.98
N LEU A 358 -14.79 14.06 -2.20
CA LEU A 358 -15.35 13.37 -3.36
C LEU A 358 -14.26 12.58 -4.07
N THR A 359 -14.53 11.31 -4.36
CA THR A 359 -13.68 10.46 -5.18
C THR A 359 -14.46 9.82 -6.32
N SER A 360 -13.79 9.57 -7.43
CA SER A 360 -14.33 8.81 -8.55
C SER A 360 -13.33 7.74 -9.00
N TYR A 361 -13.82 6.51 -9.16
CA TYR A 361 -13.07 5.41 -9.71
C TYR A 361 -13.78 4.89 -10.95
N ILE A 362 -13.44 5.41 -12.12
CA ILE A 362 -14.15 5.25 -13.40
C ILE A 362 -15.60 5.75 -13.25
N ASP A 363 -16.56 4.85 -13.14
CA ASP A 363 -17.99 5.09 -13.00
C ASP A 363 -18.53 5.04 -11.57
N ASP A 364 -17.72 4.51 -10.62
CA ASP A 364 -18.07 4.42 -9.20
C ASP A 364 -17.64 5.69 -8.45
N TRP A 365 -18.60 6.39 -7.85
CA TRP A 365 -18.36 7.61 -7.09
C TRP A 365 -18.69 7.43 -5.62
N ALA A 366 -17.87 8.03 -4.74
CA ALA A 366 -18.15 8.12 -3.31
C ALA A 366 -17.95 9.55 -2.82
N LEU A 367 -18.90 10.00 -2.02
CA LEU A 367 -18.89 11.30 -1.34
C LEU A 367 -18.83 11.03 0.15
N ALA A 368 -17.94 11.72 0.85
CA ALA A 368 -17.78 11.61 2.30
C ALA A 368 -17.89 13.00 2.94
N CYS A 369 -18.73 13.14 3.95
CA CYS A 369 -18.94 14.40 4.66
C CYS A 369 -18.97 14.15 6.16
N GLN A 370 -18.47 15.12 6.94
CA GLN A 370 -18.51 15.04 8.40
C GLN A 370 -19.94 15.16 8.95
N ARG A 371 -20.76 16.04 8.37
CA ARG A 371 -22.11 16.33 8.85
C ARG A 371 -23.16 15.72 7.94
N PHE A 372 -24.26 15.20 8.53
CA PHE A 372 -25.35 14.57 7.82
C PHE A 372 -26.04 15.52 6.82
N LYS A 373 -26.40 16.73 7.25
CA LYS A 373 -27.01 17.76 6.39
C LYS A 373 -26.12 18.12 5.20
N ALA A 374 -24.79 18.21 5.43
CA ALA A 374 -23.83 18.47 4.36
C ALA A 374 -23.74 17.29 3.36
N ALA A 375 -23.83 16.05 3.83
CA ALA A 375 -23.84 14.88 2.97
C ALA A 375 -25.09 14.83 2.07
N LEU A 376 -26.26 15.14 2.61
CA LEU A 376 -27.52 15.27 1.84
C LEU A 376 -27.39 16.37 0.78
N TYR A 377 -26.92 17.54 1.17
CA TYR A 377 -26.76 18.66 0.25
C TYR A 377 -25.77 18.34 -0.88
N GLN A 378 -24.63 17.74 -0.54
CA GLN A 378 -23.58 17.42 -1.52
C GLN A 378 -24.04 16.38 -2.54
N ILE A 379 -24.71 15.31 -2.11
CA ILE A 379 -25.21 14.29 -3.07
C ILE A 379 -26.26 14.89 -4.01
N LEU A 380 -27.16 15.73 -3.51
CA LEU A 380 -28.18 16.35 -4.33
C LEU A 380 -27.58 17.33 -5.35
N ASN A 381 -26.57 18.11 -4.97
CA ASN A 381 -25.84 18.99 -5.89
C ASN A 381 -25.12 18.18 -6.99
N VAL A 382 -24.44 17.11 -6.62
CA VAL A 382 -23.78 16.24 -7.60
C VAL A 382 -24.81 15.62 -8.55
N LEU A 383 -25.93 15.15 -8.05
CA LEU A 383 -27.01 14.58 -8.86
C LEU A 383 -27.64 15.62 -9.79
N ALA A 384 -27.89 16.83 -9.30
CA ALA A 384 -28.37 17.94 -10.13
C ALA A 384 -27.38 18.22 -11.27
N GLY A 385 -26.09 18.37 -10.93
CA GLY A 385 -25.06 18.60 -11.94
C GLY A 385 -24.95 17.47 -12.96
N MET A 386 -24.97 16.22 -12.52
CA MET A 386 -24.98 15.05 -13.41
C MET A 386 -26.19 15.10 -14.34
N ARG A 387 -27.36 15.36 -13.79
CA ARG A 387 -28.62 15.40 -14.54
C ARG A 387 -28.62 16.49 -15.59
N LEU A 388 -28.26 17.71 -15.20
CA LEU A 388 -28.24 18.89 -16.06
C LEU A 388 -27.18 18.79 -17.18
N LEU A 389 -26.09 18.08 -16.93
CA LEU A 389 -25.07 17.80 -17.95
C LEU A 389 -25.42 16.62 -18.88
N GLY A 390 -26.58 15.99 -18.66
CA GLY A 390 -27.09 14.91 -19.52
C GLY A 390 -26.55 13.52 -19.19
N TRP A 391 -25.96 13.33 -18.01
CA TRP A 391 -25.55 11.99 -17.53
C TRP A 391 -26.76 11.10 -17.27
N LEU A 392 -26.68 9.85 -17.68
CA LEU A 392 -27.63 8.80 -17.32
C LEU A 392 -27.16 8.13 -16.03
N VAL A 393 -27.66 8.61 -14.90
CA VAL A 393 -27.35 8.09 -13.57
C VAL A 393 -28.23 6.88 -13.27
N ASN A 394 -27.70 5.88 -12.62
CA ASN A 394 -28.45 4.75 -12.09
C ASN A 394 -29.01 5.12 -10.71
N ILE A 395 -30.12 5.86 -10.72
CA ILE A 395 -30.70 6.41 -9.49
C ILE A 395 -31.12 5.31 -8.50
N GLU A 396 -31.55 4.14 -8.98
CA GLU A 396 -31.92 2.98 -8.15
C GLU A 396 -30.74 2.39 -7.38
N LYS A 397 -29.54 2.42 -7.98
CA LYS A 397 -28.30 1.95 -7.34
C LYS A 397 -27.59 3.05 -6.55
N THR A 398 -27.95 4.28 -6.78
CA THR A 398 -27.40 5.42 -6.06
C THR A 398 -27.83 5.35 -4.60
N ARG A 399 -26.86 5.38 -3.69
CA ARG A 399 -27.14 5.46 -2.26
C ARG A 399 -27.37 6.90 -1.87
N LEU A 400 -28.63 7.35 -2.10
CA LEU A 400 -29.07 8.73 -1.83
C LEU A 400 -28.99 9.08 -0.35
N LEU A 401 -29.42 8.17 0.51
CA LEU A 401 -29.36 8.35 1.95
C LEU A 401 -27.92 8.15 2.45
N PRO A 402 -27.29 9.17 3.07
CA PRO A 402 -25.98 9.02 3.66
C PRO A 402 -25.99 7.98 4.79
N ARG A 403 -24.98 7.12 4.82
CA ARG A 403 -24.82 6.07 5.84
C ARG A 403 -23.43 6.12 6.44
N ARG A 404 -23.30 5.63 7.65
CA ARG A 404 -21.99 5.49 8.32
C ARG A 404 -21.25 4.23 7.91
N ARG A 405 -21.98 3.23 7.44
CA ARG A 405 -21.42 1.98 6.93
C ARG A 405 -21.88 1.73 5.50
N GLN A 406 -20.92 1.70 4.57
CA GLN A 406 -21.18 1.61 3.13
C GLN A 406 -20.15 0.71 2.43
N VAL A 407 -20.57 0.07 1.32
CA VAL A 407 -19.66 -0.63 0.41
C VAL A 407 -19.29 0.26 -0.75
N HIS A 408 -18.00 0.43 -0.99
CA HIS A 408 -17.45 1.10 -2.17
C HIS A 408 -16.26 0.30 -2.70
N LEU A 409 -16.19 0.08 -4.01
CA LEU A 409 -15.15 -0.74 -4.69
C LEU A 409 -14.96 -2.13 -4.04
N SER A 410 -16.06 -2.76 -3.60
CA SER A 410 -16.05 -4.03 -2.86
C SER A 410 -15.30 -3.99 -1.52
N ILE A 411 -15.17 -2.82 -0.91
CA ILE A 411 -14.63 -2.60 0.44
C ILE A 411 -15.77 -2.09 1.31
N VAL A 412 -15.95 -2.71 2.47
CA VAL A 412 -16.85 -2.22 3.51
C VAL A 412 -16.13 -1.12 4.27
N ILE A 413 -16.68 0.07 4.24
CA ILE A 413 -16.21 1.25 4.95
C ILE A 413 -17.14 1.44 6.13
N ASP A 414 -16.61 1.40 7.34
CA ASP A 414 -17.34 1.56 8.60
C ASP A 414 -16.78 2.78 9.33
N LEU A 415 -17.49 3.89 9.30
CA LEU A 415 -17.06 5.16 9.90
C LEU A 415 -17.39 5.25 11.40
N ASP A 416 -18.23 4.37 11.94
CA ASP A 416 -18.43 4.27 13.39
C ASP A 416 -17.24 3.59 14.06
N LYS A 417 -16.76 2.48 13.46
CA LYS A 417 -15.58 1.75 13.92
C LYS A 417 -14.29 2.28 13.31
N TYR A 418 -14.40 3.21 12.39
CA TYR A 418 -13.32 3.78 11.61
C TYR A 418 -12.40 2.74 10.97
N THR A 419 -13.02 1.76 10.30
CA THR A 419 -12.32 0.61 9.71
C THR A 419 -12.71 0.31 8.27
N PHE A 420 -11.78 -0.28 7.54
CA PHE A 420 -12.02 -0.97 6.27
C PHE A 420 -12.07 -2.48 6.45
N ALA A 421 -12.96 -3.14 5.71
CA ALA A 421 -13.03 -4.59 5.58
C ALA A 421 -13.30 -5.00 4.13
N LEU A 422 -12.96 -6.24 3.76
CA LEU A 422 -13.36 -6.78 2.47
C LEU A 422 -14.83 -7.18 2.48
N SER A 423 -15.53 -6.92 1.37
CA SER A 423 -16.90 -7.42 1.23
C SER A 423 -16.90 -8.96 1.06
N PRO A 424 -17.99 -9.66 1.49
CA PRO A 424 -18.09 -11.11 1.33
C PRO A 424 -17.87 -11.59 -0.12
N LYS A 425 -18.41 -10.84 -1.08
CA LYS A 425 -18.22 -11.09 -2.51
C LYS A 425 -16.76 -11.05 -2.94
N ARG A 426 -15.98 -10.11 -2.39
CA ARG A 426 -14.55 -9.99 -2.68
C ARG A 426 -13.74 -11.11 -2.04
N ILE A 427 -14.07 -11.47 -0.80
CA ILE A 427 -13.45 -12.61 -0.10
C ILE A 427 -13.67 -13.90 -0.90
N ALA A 428 -14.92 -14.20 -1.29
CA ALA A 428 -15.23 -15.38 -2.09
C ALA A 428 -14.44 -15.40 -3.43
N ARG A 429 -14.24 -14.25 -4.07
CA ARG A 429 -13.45 -14.14 -5.30
C ARG A 429 -11.96 -14.45 -5.06
N ILE A 430 -11.38 -13.99 -3.94
CA ILE A 430 -9.99 -14.28 -3.58
C ILE A 430 -9.82 -15.78 -3.28
N LEU A 431 -10.70 -16.34 -2.45
CA LEU A 431 -10.66 -17.76 -2.10
C LEU A 431 -10.80 -18.68 -3.34
N ARG A 432 -11.69 -18.34 -4.27
CA ARG A 432 -11.80 -19.06 -5.55
C ARG A 432 -10.49 -19.05 -6.34
N LYS A 433 -9.75 -17.93 -6.33
CA LYS A 433 -8.46 -17.84 -7.03
C LYS A 433 -7.36 -18.65 -6.36
N LEU A 434 -7.37 -18.79 -5.04
CA LEU A 434 -6.48 -19.72 -4.32
C LEU A 434 -6.71 -21.15 -4.79
N ILE A 435 -7.99 -21.58 -4.87
CA ILE A 435 -8.35 -22.91 -5.39
C ILE A 435 -7.88 -23.09 -6.84
N LEU A 436 -8.09 -22.07 -7.69
CA LEU A 436 -7.66 -22.14 -9.10
C LEU A 436 -6.15 -22.30 -9.26
N ILE A 437 -5.33 -21.71 -8.38
CA ILE A 437 -3.88 -21.93 -8.38
C ILE A 437 -3.56 -23.41 -8.10
N ARG A 438 -4.20 -24.01 -7.08
CA ARG A 438 -3.99 -25.43 -6.75
C ARG A 438 -4.36 -26.36 -7.91
N VAL A 439 -5.52 -26.10 -8.51
CA VAL A 439 -5.98 -26.84 -9.69
C VAL A 439 -5.00 -26.70 -10.86
N ASP A 440 -4.49 -25.50 -11.07
CA ASP A 440 -3.59 -25.18 -12.19
C ASP A 440 -2.22 -25.85 -12.01
N ILE A 441 -1.68 -25.88 -10.78
CA ILE A 441 -0.43 -26.58 -10.43
C ILE A 441 -0.58 -28.10 -10.69
N ALA A 442 -1.69 -28.69 -10.28
CA ALA A 442 -1.96 -30.10 -10.51
C ALA A 442 -2.10 -30.41 -12.01
N LYS A 443 -2.82 -29.59 -12.75
CA LYS A 443 -3.03 -29.75 -14.21
C LYS A 443 -1.75 -29.62 -15.02
N HIS A 444 -0.79 -28.82 -14.60
CA HIS A 444 0.42 -28.51 -15.33
C HIS A 444 1.69 -29.14 -14.73
N ASN A 445 1.57 -30.27 -14.02
CA ASN A 445 2.69 -31.03 -13.47
C ASN A 445 3.68 -30.16 -12.69
N GLY A 446 3.20 -29.48 -11.65
CA GLY A 446 4.04 -28.63 -10.78
C GLY A 446 4.39 -27.27 -11.38
N LYS A 447 3.63 -26.78 -12.36
CA LYS A 447 3.74 -25.44 -12.93
C LYS A 447 2.41 -24.71 -12.76
N VAL A 448 2.45 -23.39 -12.74
CA VAL A 448 1.25 -22.52 -12.70
C VAL A 448 1.21 -21.62 -13.93
N ALA A 449 0.05 -21.42 -14.54
CA ALA A 449 -0.10 -20.51 -15.65
C ALA A 449 0.14 -19.05 -15.19
N CYS A 450 0.90 -18.30 -15.97
CA CYS A 450 1.20 -16.89 -15.68
C CYS A 450 -0.07 -16.07 -15.45
N ARG A 451 -1.14 -16.34 -16.21
CA ARG A 451 -2.42 -15.65 -16.10
C ARG A 451 -3.12 -15.94 -14.76
N THR A 452 -3.15 -17.19 -14.33
CA THR A 452 -3.75 -17.59 -13.04
C THR A 452 -3.03 -16.94 -11.88
N LEU A 453 -1.71 -17.03 -11.87
CA LEU A 453 -0.87 -16.42 -10.83
C LEU A 453 -1.01 -14.90 -10.78
N ALA A 454 -0.90 -14.23 -11.93
CA ALA A 454 -1.05 -12.77 -12.00
C ALA A 454 -2.45 -12.30 -11.61
N SER A 455 -3.49 -13.07 -11.94
CA SER A 455 -4.87 -12.78 -11.53
C SER A 455 -5.06 -12.85 -10.01
N PHE A 456 -4.44 -13.83 -9.36
CA PHE A 456 -4.43 -13.94 -7.90
C PHE A 456 -3.67 -12.79 -7.26
N VAL A 457 -2.40 -12.57 -7.65
CA VAL A 457 -1.55 -11.49 -7.13
C VAL A 457 -2.24 -10.14 -7.27
N GLY A 458 -2.83 -9.83 -8.44
CA GLY A 458 -3.57 -8.60 -8.66
C GLY A 458 -4.79 -8.45 -7.76
N SER A 459 -5.48 -9.55 -7.43
CA SER A 459 -6.64 -9.53 -6.53
C SER A 459 -6.24 -9.25 -5.07
N ILE A 460 -5.16 -9.86 -4.61
CA ILE A 460 -4.61 -9.60 -3.27
C ILE A 460 -4.07 -8.16 -3.21
N TRP A 461 -3.34 -7.73 -4.25
CA TRP A 461 -2.80 -6.36 -4.31
C TRP A 461 -3.90 -5.31 -4.24
N SER A 462 -4.99 -5.50 -4.96
CA SER A 462 -6.15 -4.61 -4.91
C SER A 462 -6.89 -4.63 -3.56
N ALA A 463 -6.64 -5.63 -2.71
CA ALA A 463 -7.14 -5.71 -1.33
C ALA A 463 -6.21 -5.04 -0.29
N SER A 464 -5.08 -4.47 -0.71
CA SER A 464 -4.04 -3.89 0.18
C SER A 464 -4.57 -2.82 1.14
N ILE A 465 -5.63 -2.12 0.77
CA ILE A 465 -6.28 -1.14 1.67
C ILE A 465 -6.79 -1.78 2.97
N VAL A 466 -7.11 -3.08 2.95
CA VAL A 466 -7.58 -3.84 4.13
C VAL A 466 -6.49 -4.71 4.71
N VAL A 467 -5.75 -5.43 3.85
CA VAL A 467 -4.71 -6.36 4.32
C VAL A 467 -3.37 -5.67 4.56
N ASN A 468 -3.27 -4.37 4.24
CA ASN A 468 -2.08 -3.53 4.40
C ASN A 468 -0.87 -4.00 3.58
N ASP A 469 0.32 -3.60 4.01
CA ASP A 469 1.59 -3.82 3.32
C ASP A 469 2.04 -5.29 3.28
N ILE A 470 1.39 -6.14 4.05
CA ILE A 470 1.57 -7.61 4.07
C ILE A 470 1.47 -8.24 2.67
N VAL A 471 0.69 -7.63 1.77
CA VAL A 471 0.58 -8.07 0.37
C VAL A 471 1.92 -8.05 -0.33
N SER A 472 2.68 -6.99 -0.15
CA SER A 472 4.01 -6.86 -0.76
C SER A 472 4.99 -7.89 -0.22
N LEU A 473 4.86 -8.23 1.05
CA LEU A 473 5.71 -9.20 1.73
C LEU A 473 5.39 -10.64 1.26
N TRP A 474 4.11 -11.01 1.22
CA TRP A 474 3.66 -12.38 0.95
C TRP A 474 3.20 -12.64 -0.49
N CYS A 475 3.54 -11.76 -1.44
CA CYS A 475 3.44 -11.99 -2.88
C CYS A 475 4.78 -11.73 -3.59
N ARG A 476 5.86 -11.50 -2.86
CA ARG A 476 7.13 -11.04 -3.43
C ARG A 476 7.77 -12.07 -4.35
N ASN A 477 7.78 -13.34 -3.95
CA ASN A 477 8.34 -14.41 -4.76
C ASN A 477 7.48 -14.70 -5.99
N MET A 478 6.14 -14.72 -5.82
CA MET A 478 5.21 -14.84 -6.95
C MET A 478 5.40 -13.73 -7.98
N ILE A 479 5.57 -12.48 -7.54
CA ILE A 479 5.84 -11.33 -8.42
C ILE A 479 7.21 -11.46 -9.08
N ARG A 480 8.24 -11.90 -8.35
CA ARG A 480 9.59 -12.08 -8.88
C ARG A 480 9.61 -13.09 -10.01
N GLU A 481 8.95 -14.24 -9.84
CA GLU A 481 8.88 -15.29 -10.85
C GLU A 481 8.07 -14.84 -12.07
N LEU A 482 6.96 -14.12 -11.88
CA LEU A 482 6.23 -13.49 -12.98
C LEU A 482 7.11 -12.52 -13.76
N ALA A 483 7.86 -11.66 -13.07
CA ALA A 483 8.75 -10.68 -13.69
C ALA A 483 9.93 -11.35 -14.41
N ALA A 484 10.48 -12.42 -13.83
CA ALA A 484 11.55 -13.21 -14.48
C ALA A 484 11.08 -13.83 -15.78
N GLN A 485 9.89 -14.43 -15.83
CA GLN A 485 9.31 -14.96 -17.06
C GLN A 485 9.04 -13.88 -18.11
N MET A 486 8.63 -12.70 -17.68
CA MET A 486 8.44 -11.57 -18.59
C MET A 486 9.78 -11.14 -19.22
N ARG A 487 10.86 -11.05 -18.45
CA ARG A 487 12.20 -10.66 -18.91
C ARG A 487 12.79 -11.68 -19.90
N ILE A 488 12.69 -12.97 -19.60
CA ILE A 488 13.22 -14.04 -20.46
C ILE A 488 12.57 -14.01 -21.85
N ARG A 489 11.33 -13.53 -21.95
CA ARG A 489 10.55 -13.54 -23.18
C ARG A 489 10.59 -12.22 -23.97
N VAL A 490 11.17 -11.17 -23.39
CA VAL A 490 11.21 -9.83 -24.00
C VAL A 490 12.37 -9.62 -24.96
N CYS A 491 13.41 -10.47 -24.95
CA CYS A 491 14.65 -10.18 -25.68
C CYS A 491 14.56 -10.23 -27.23
N ASP A 492 13.49 -10.85 -27.83
CA ASP A 492 13.51 -11.11 -29.30
C ASP A 492 12.24 -10.82 -30.12
N PHE A 493 11.19 -10.18 -29.58
CA PHE A 493 9.92 -10.05 -30.33
C PHE A 493 9.19 -8.71 -30.13
N SER A 494 8.27 -8.40 -31.06
CA SER A 494 7.35 -7.26 -30.87
C SER A 494 6.54 -7.41 -29.56
N LEU A 495 6.31 -6.31 -28.86
CA LEU A 495 5.64 -6.27 -27.54
C LEU A 495 4.34 -7.10 -27.48
N GLN A 496 3.54 -7.10 -28.54
CA GLN A 496 2.29 -7.87 -28.59
C GLN A 496 2.49 -9.39 -28.66
N ARG A 497 3.48 -9.87 -29.43
CA ARG A 497 3.83 -11.31 -29.45
C ARG A 497 4.38 -11.76 -28.11
N LEU A 498 5.14 -10.89 -27.45
CA LEU A 498 5.69 -11.09 -26.11
C LEU A 498 4.62 -11.28 -25.07
N LEU A 499 3.66 -10.36 -25.00
CA LEU A 499 2.55 -10.42 -24.07
C LEU A 499 1.70 -11.68 -24.29
N ARG A 500 1.44 -12.10 -25.52
CA ARG A 500 0.72 -13.34 -25.81
C ARG A 500 1.47 -14.59 -25.31
N ARG A 501 2.77 -14.70 -25.60
CA ARG A 501 3.60 -15.80 -25.11
C ARG A 501 3.72 -15.82 -23.59
N PHE A 502 3.84 -14.65 -22.96
CA PHE A 502 3.86 -14.53 -21.52
C PHE A 502 2.56 -15.07 -20.89
N TRP A 503 1.42 -14.58 -21.36
CA TRP A 503 0.11 -14.97 -20.79
C TRP A 503 -0.28 -16.42 -21.06
N SER A 504 0.25 -17.06 -22.08
CA SER A 504 0.07 -18.50 -22.36
C SER A 504 1.14 -19.39 -21.72
N GLY A 505 2.14 -18.82 -21.07
CA GLY A 505 3.23 -19.57 -20.43
C GLY A 505 2.87 -20.04 -19.02
N CYS A 506 3.64 -21.05 -18.58
CA CYS A 506 3.60 -21.56 -17.20
C CYS A 506 4.94 -21.32 -16.53
N ILE A 507 4.89 -21.13 -15.21
CA ILE A 507 6.02 -20.89 -14.31
C ILE A 507 6.19 -22.14 -13.44
N PRO A 508 7.41 -22.67 -13.26
CA PRO A 508 7.66 -23.71 -12.26
C PRO A 508 7.24 -23.24 -10.87
N TRP A 509 6.53 -24.09 -10.13
CA TRP A 509 6.13 -23.80 -8.78
C TRP A 509 7.30 -24.02 -7.82
N THR A 510 7.66 -23.00 -7.03
CA THR A 510 8.80 -23.06 -6.11
C THR A 510 8.35 -23.17 -4.66
N ASP A 511 9.22 -23.69 -3.79
CA ASP A 511 8.97 -23.74 -2.33
C ASP A 511 8.70 -22.36 -1.72
N SER A 512 9.34 -21.32 -2.27
CA SER A 512 9.11 -19.93 -1.85
C SER A 512 7.68 -19.46 -2.16
N MET A 513 7.17 -19.79 -3.36
CA MET A 513 5.80 -19.50 -3.75
C MET A 513 4.81 -20.36 -2.97
N GLU A 514 5.16 -21.60 -2.66
CA GLU A 514 4.35 -22.49 -1.84
C GLU A 514 4.17 -21.93 -0.42
N ARG A 515 5.22 -21.40 0.17
CA ARG A 515 5.13 -20.74 1.49
C ARG A 515 4.21 -19.51 1.45
N GLU A 516 4.30 -18.69 0.40
CA GLU A 516 3.42 -17.54 0.20
C GLU A 516 1.96 -17.97 0.03
N LEU A 517 1.69 -19.01 -0.75
CA LEU A 517 0.34 -19.52 -0.97
C LEU A 517 -0.28 -20.09 0.32
N LYS A 518 0.48 -20.91 1.06
CA LYS A 518 0.05 -21.46 2.36
C LYS A 518 -0.27 -20.36 3.37
N PHE A 519 0.46 -19.27 3.36
CA PHE A 519 0.14 -18.09 4.18
C PHE A 519 -1.25 -17.55 3.83
N TRP A 520 -1.54 -17.33 2.54
CA TRP A 520 -2.83 -16.79 2.10
C TRP A 520 -4.00 -17.78 2.29
N GLU A 521 -3.76 -19.06 2.22
CA GLU A 521 -4.77 -20.09 2.50
C GLU A 521 -5.22 -20.09 3.98
N LYS A 522 -4.30 -19.78 4.88
CA LYS A 522 -4.57 -19.67 6.32
C LYS A 522 -5.05 -18.27 6.76
N TYR A 523 -4.96 -17.30 5.85
CA TYR A 523 -5.26 -15.91 6.20
C TYR A 523 -6.75 -15.66 6.36
N ASP A 524 -7.18 -15.17 7.52
CA ASP A 524 -8.59 -14.87 7.80
C ASP A 524 -9.00 -13.52 7.24
N PHE A 525 -9.37 -13.49 5.96
CA PHE A 525 -9.87 -12.30 5.28
C PHE A 525 -11.17 -11.74 5.89
N ALA A 526 -11.98 -12.60 6.53
CA ALA A 526 -13.28 -12.20 7.05
C ALA A 526 -13.15 -11.39 8.35
N ARG A 527 -12.18 -11.73 9.18
CA ARG A 527 -11.92 -11.03 10.45
C ARG A 527 -11.02 -9.81 10.28
N LYS A 528 -10.22 -9.77 9.20
CA LYS A 528 -9.27 -8.67 9.03
C LYS A 528 -9.99 -7.33 8.84
N ARG A 529 -9.54 -6.36 9.62
CA ARG A 529 -9.94 -4.94 9.54
C ARG A 529 -8.67 -4.11 9.50
N SER A 530 -8.73 -2.98 8.80
CA SER A 530 -7.68 -1.96 8.88
C SER A 530 -8.28 -0.64 9.30
N LEU A 531 -7.54 0.13 10.09
CA LEU A 531 -7.96 1.46 10.50
C LEU A 531 -7.95 2.41 9.29
N ILE A 532 -8.94 3.30 9.23
CA ILE A 532 -8.95 4.44 8.33
C ILE A 532 -8.13 5.53 9.00
N SER A 533 -6.87 5.72 8.57
CA SER A 533 -6.02 6.79 9.09
C SER A 533 -5.95 7.92 8.07
N ARG A 534 -6.17 9.16 8.53
CA ARG A 534 -5.90 10.36 7.71
C ARG A 534 -4.42 10.70 7.62
N ASP A 535 -3.62 10.25 8.60
CA ASP A 535 -2.20 10.58 8.74
C ASP A 535 -1.33 9.65 7.92
N PHE A 536 -1.53 9.62 6.61
CA PHE A 536 -0.52 9.15 5.65
C PHE A 536 0.53 10.22 5.32
N VAL A 537 0.44 11.37 5.94
CA VAL A 537 1.50 12.36 5.91
C VAL A 537 2.68 11.76 6.66
N ARG A 538 3.87 11.82 6.05
CA ARG A 538 5.18 11.49 6.63
C ARG A 538 5.10 11.58 8.15
N SER A 539 4.82 10.43 8.78
CA SER A 539 4.53 10.39 10.19
C SER A 539 5.82 10.72 10.93
N ARG A 540 5.88 11.89 11.48
CA ARG A 540 6.84 12.18 12.53
C ARG A 540 6.58 11.20 13.66
N ILE A 541 7.61 10.81 14.40
CA ILE A 541 7.50 9.86 15.52
C ILE A 541 6.36 10.31 16.47
N GLU A 542 6.28 11.61 16.73
CA GLU A 542 5.28 12.21 17.61
C GLU A 542 3.83 11.99 17.15
N ALA A 543 3.60 11.98 15.84
CA ALA A 543 2.25 11.77 15.29
C ALA A 543 1.76 10.32 15.41
N GLN A 544 2.68 9.35 15.55
CA GLN A 544 2.34 7.94 15.76
C GLN A 544 2.06 7.61 17.23
N VAL A 545 2.52 8.44 18.14
CA VAL A 545 2.43 8.23 19.58
C VAL A 545 1.21 8.89 20.19
N LYS A 546 0.63 9.88 19.51
CA LYS A 546 -0.50 10.66 20.02
C LYS A 546 -1.84 10.19 19.45
N HIS A 547 -2.85 10.18 20.28
CA HIS A 547 -4.25 10.14 19.83
C HIS A 547 -4.62 11.41 19.04
N PRO A 548 -5.72 11.40 18.25
CA PRO A 548 -6.18 12.57 17.52
C PRO A 548 -6.44 13.82 18.38
N ASP A 549 -6.71 13.66 19.67
CA ASP A 549 -6.90 14.71 20.67
C ASP A 549 -5.58 15.25 21.25
N GLY A 550 -4.44 14.69 20.85
CA GLY A 550 -3.10 15.08 21.31
C GLY A 550 -2.61 14.35 22.55
N SER A 551 -3.44 13.50 23.19
CA SER A 551 -3.00 12.65 24.30
C SER A 551 -2.06 11.53 23.82
N LEU A 552 -1.21 11.02 24.71
CA LEU A 552 -0.33 9.89 24.41
C LEU A 552 -1.16 8.62 24.27
N ALA A 553 -0.86 7.82 23.25
CA ALA A 553 -1.48 6.53 23.05
C ALA A 553 -0.97 5.53 24.11
N ASP A 554 -1.90 4.90 24.85
CA ASP A 554 -1.55 3.84 25.78
C ASP A 554 -0.91 2.64 25.10
N GLY A 555 0.05 2.00 25.78
CA GLY A 555 0.70 0.77 25.31
C GLY A 555 1.64 0.94 24.11
N VAL A 556 2.10 2.16 23.82
CA VAL A 556 3.10 2.42 22.78
C VAL A 556 4.51 2.26 23.36
N THR A 557 5.32 1.44 22.69
CA THR A 557 6.75 1.23 22.99
C THR A 557 7.59 1.75 21.85
N LEU A 558 8.69 2.42 22.14
CA LEU A 558 9.68 2.84 21.15
C LEU A 558 10.94 1.99 21.28
N LEU A 559 11.34 1.33 20.19
CA LEU A 559 12.58 0.58 20.08
C LEU A 559 13.43 1.21 18.99
N ALA A 560 14.56 1.84 19.36
CA ALA A 560 15.49 2.42 18.40
C ALA A 560 16.71 1.54 18.22
N GLN A 561 17.28 1.55 17.02
CA GLN A 561 18.51 0.86 16.69
C GLN A 561 19.29 1.59 15.59
N ASP A 562 20.59 1.40 15.58
CA ASP A 562 21.48 1.72 14.46
C ASP A 562 22.51 0.61 14.28
N SER A 563 22.83 0.29 13.03
CA SER A 563 23.77 -0.79 12.69
C SER A 563 24.98 -0.26 11.94
N GLY A 564 26.09 -0.14 12.65
CA GLY A 564 27.37 0.22 12.08
C GLY A 564 28.05 -0.92 11.30
N GLU A 565 29.37 -0.87 11.21
CA GLU A 565 30.16 -1.95 10.57
C GLU A 565 30.38 -3.14 11.47
N LEU A 566 30.48 -2.90 12.77
CA LEU A 566 30.89 -3.87 13.76
C LEU A 566 29.75 -4.41 14.61
N ALA A 567 28.75 -3.58 14.89
CA ALA A 567 27.69 -3.90 15.83
C ALA A 567 26.39 -3.17 15.51
N THR A 568 25.31 -3.68 16.09
CA THR A 568 24.02 -2.99 16.22
C THR A 568 23.91 -2.46 17.64
N GLY A 569 23.78 -1.14 17.80
CA GLY A 569 23.34 -0.53 19.04
C GLY A 569 21.82 -0.50 19.08
N MET A 570 21.22 -0.83 20.21
CA MET A 570 19.78 -0.90 20.35
C MET A 570 19.34 -0.37 21.71
N GLN A 571 18.12 0.17 21.76
CA GLN A 571 17.57 0.68 23.01
C GLN A 571 16.04 0.60 23.03
N ARG A 572 15.50 0.37 24.23
CA ARG A 572 14.10 0.52 24.56
C ARG A 572 13.92 1.87 25.25
N MET A 573 12.93 2.62 24.81
CA MET A 573 12.60 3.91 25.37
C MET A 573 11.14 3.91 25.84
N GLU A 574 10.90 4.57 26.95
CA GLU A 574 9.57 4.79 27.51
C GLU A 574 9.41 6.30 27.79
N VAL A 575 8.18 6.78 27.87
CA VAL A 575 7.91 8.20 28.12
C VAL A 575 8.09 8.47 29.60
N ASP A 576 8.92 9.44 29.95
CA ASP A 576 9.15 9.88 31.35
C ASP A 576 7.99 10.77 31.86
N SER A 577 8.08 11.16 33.12
CA SER A 577 7.09 12.02 33.77
C SER A 577 6.97 13.42 33.13
N GLU A 578 7.95 13.83 32.33
CA GLU A 578 7.94 15.12 31.60
C GLU A 578 7.45 14.96 30.14
N GLY A 579 7.03 13.75 29.75
CA GLY A 579 6.54 13.48 28.39
C GLY A 579 7.66 13.30 27.34
N ARG A 580 8.93 13.09 27.78
CA ARG A 580 10.06 12.87 26.89
C ARG A 580 10.42 11.38 26.83
N TRP A 581 11.00 10.96 25.70
CA TRP A 581 11.49 9.60 25.53
C TRP A 581 12.82 9.42 26.26
N ALA A 582 12.82 8.56 27.26
CA ALA A 582 14.02 8.18 28.02
C ALA A 582 14.36 6.71 27.80
N THR A 583 15.65 6.39 27.74
CA THR A 583 16.14 5.01 27.58
C THR A 583 15.96 4.24 28.87
N THR A 584 15.19 3.17 28.87
CA THR A 584 15.02 2.25 29.99
C THR A 584 15.95 1.04 29.91
N VAL A 585 16.21 0.56 28.69
CA VAL A 585 17.11 -0.56 28.42
C VAL A 585 17.91 -0.28 27.16
N GLY A 586 19.23 -0.49 27.22
CA GLY A 586 20.13 -0.44 26.06
C GLY A 586 20.91 -1.75 25.92
N SER A 587 21.33 -2.08 24.70
CA SER A 587 22.18 -3.23 24.42
C SER A 587 23.00 -3.04 23.15
N VAL A 588 24.02 -3.85 22.98
CA VAL A 588 24.88 -3.92 21.79
C VAL A 588 25.03 -5.38 21.37
N ILE A 589 24.88 -5.66 20.09
CA ILE A 589 25.15 -6.98 19.53
C ILE A 589 26.11 -6.85 18.37
N TYR A 590 27.27 -7.50 18.53
CA TYR A 590 28.32 -7.49 17.52
C TYR A 590 28.01 -8.43 16.36
N PHE A 591 28.41 -8.01 15.16
CA PHE A 591 28.30 -8.83 13.96
C PHE A 591 29.39 -9.89 13.92
N SER A 592 29.07 -11.10 13.54
CA SER A 592 30.01 -12.14 13.22
C SER A 592 30.92 -11.74 12.04
N PRO A 593 32.08 -12.38 11.84
CA PRO A 593 32.96 -12.11 10.68
C PRO A 593 32.25 -12.25 9.32
N ALA A 594 31.28 -13.16 9.22
CA ALA A 594 30.47 -13.32 8.01
C ALA A 594 29.49 -12.14 7.82
N GLU A 595 28.81 -11.71 8.88
CA GLU A 595 27.84 -10.62 8.85
C GLU A 595 28.48 -9.25 8.60
N LYS A 596 29.71 -9.02 9.04
CA LYS A 596 30.49 -7.81 8.74
C LYS A 596 30.63 -7.57 7.21
N LYS A 597 30.62 -8.66 6.42
CA LYS A 597 30.68 -8.60 4.93
C LYS A 597 29.36 -8.25 4.27
N TYR A 598 28.26 -8.22 5.01
CA TYR A 598 26.96 -7.87 4.47
C TYR A 598 26.89 -6.38 4.08
N ASN A 599 26.05 -6.06 3.11
CA ASN A 599 25.77 -4.66 2.78
C ASN A 599 25.05 -3.95 3.94
N SER A 600 25.11 -2.61 3.97
CA SER A 600 24.53 -1.82 5.06
C SER A 600 23.05 -2.11 5.30
N THR A 601 22.24 -2.24 4.24
CA THR A 601 20.81 -2.53 4.38
C THR A 601 20.55 -3.89 5.02
N LEU A 602 21.36 -4.92 4.71
CA LEU A 602 21.18 -6.24 5.31
C LEU A 602 21.61 -6.21 6.79
N ARG A 603 22.71 -5.51 7.13
CA ARG A 603 23.11 -5.32 8.53
C ARG A 603 22.04 -4.56 9.31
N GLU A 604 21.49 -3.51 8.72
CA GLU A 604 20.47 -2.68 9.32
C GLU A 604 19.17 -3.44 9.61
N ILE A 605 18.68 -4.26 8.67
CA ILE A 605 17.45 -5.04 8.90
C ILE A 605 17.69 -6.20 9.87
N LEU A 606 18.90 -6.79 9.89
CA LEU A 606 19.29 -7.76 10.92
C LEU A 606 19.34 -7.13 12.30
N GLY A 607 19.84 -5.89 12.39
CA GLY A 607 19.80 -5.09 13.61
C GLY A 607 18.37 -4.88 14.11
N ALA A 608 17.45 -4.53 13.21
CA ALA A 608 16.05 -4.38 13.53
C ALA A 608 15.44 -5.68 14.09
N LEU A 609 15.71 -6.83 13.46
CA LEU A 609 15.27 -8.13 13.94
C LEU A 609 15.82 -8.45 15.33
N ARG A 610 17.12 -8.19 15.56
CA ARG A 610 17.76 -8.40 16.85
C ARG A 610 17.20 -7.51 17.94
N THR A 611 16.95 -6.23 17.61
CA THR A 611 16.30 -5.27 18.52
C THR A 611 14.94 -5.79 18.97
N LEU A 612 14.12 -6.25 18.03
CA LEU A 612 12.82 -6.83 18.36
C LEU A 612 12.96 -8.10 19.21
N ARG A 613 13.86 -9.02 18.88
CA ARG A 613 14.07 -10.25 19.65
C ARG A 613 14.51 -10.02 21.09
N ASN A 614 15.37 -9.01 21.31
CA ASN A 614 15.99 -8.79 22.61
C ASN A 614 15.24 -7.82 23.50
N LEU A 615 14.52 -6.84 22.93
CA LEU A 615 13.94 -5.75 23.70
C LEU A 615 12.41 -5.76 23.79
N LEU A 616 11.72 -6.64 23.01
CA LEU A 616 10.28 -6.80 23.13
C LEU A 616 9.89 -7.47 24.44
N LYS A 617 8.90 -6.88 25.12
CA LYS A 617 8.22 -7.48 26.28
C LYS A 617 6.89 -8.11 25.85
N ASN A 618 6.35 -9.05 26.61
CA ASN A 618 5.05 -9.68 26.31
C ASN A 618 3.86 -8.71 26.51
N THR A 619 4.08 -7.59 27.15
CA THR A 619 3.08 -6.52 27.36
C THR A 619 3.01 -5.53 26.19
N ASP A 620 3.96 -5.59 25.25
CA ASP A 620 3.98 -4.67 24.12
C ASP A 620 2.87 -5.04 23.13
N SER A 621 2.07 -4.04 22.71
CA SER A 621 1.01 -4.21 21.72
C SER A 621 1.29 -3.41 20.44
N ARG A 622 1.89 -2.23 20.59
CA ARG A 622 2.27 -1.34 19.49
C ARG A 622 3.71 -0.88 19.68
N VAL A 623 4.53 -1.11 18.66
CA VAL A 623 5.97 -0.80 18.69
C VAL A 623 6.33 0.14 17.55
N ILE A 624 6.89 1.28 17.88
CA ILE A 624 7.50 2.21 16.93
C ILE A 624 8.98 1.86 16.82
N LEU A 625 9.44 1.69 15.58
CA LEU A 625 10.83 1.37 15.25
C LEU A 625 11.44 2.47 14.36
N PRO A 626 12.07 3.51 14.95
CA PRO A 626 12.80 4.53 14.20
C PRO A 626 14.04 3.93 13.55
N LEU A 627 14.28 4.27 12.29
CA LEU A 627 15.40 3.78 11.49
C LEU A 627 15.92 4.92 10.60
N ASP A 628 17.22 5.09 10.49
CA ASP A 628 17.84 6.08 9.61
C ASP A 628 17.91 5.62 8.14
N SER A 629 17.73 4.33 7.89
CA SER A 629 17.75 3.73 6.57
C SER A 629 16.33 3.65 5.97
N LEU A 630 16.01 4.51 5.01
CA LEU A 630 14.76 4.43 4.26
C LEU A 630 14.59 3.10 3.52
N ASN A 631 15.69 2.48 3.08
CA ASN A 631 15.66 1.18 2.42
C ASN A 631 15.24 0.08 3.39
N THR A 632 15.68 0.14 4.63
CA THR A 632 15.32 -0.79 5.70
C THR A 632 13.85 -0.63 6.10
N VAL A 633 13.37 0.61 6.27
CA VAL A 633 11.94 0.89 6.49
C VAL A 633 11.07 0.30 5.37
N ARG A 634 11.48 0.51 4.12
CA ARG A 634 10.78 -0.05 2.95
C ARG A 634 10.83 -1.57 2.92
N ALA A 635 11.97 -2.16 3.25
CA ALA A 635 12.13 -3.62 3.28
C ALA A 635 11.24 -4.27 4.33
N ILE A 636 11.16 -3.71 5.54
CA ILE A 636 10.27 -4.21 6.61
C ILE A 636 8.80 -4.09 6.17
N LYS A 637 8.39 -2.95 5.60
CA LYS A 637 7.00 -2.71 5.17
C LYS A 637 6.61 -3.53 3.95
N TRP A 638 7.46 -3.61 2.93
CA TRP A 638 7.09 -4.07 1.60
C TRP A 638 7.94 -5.23 1.08
N GLY A 639 8.86 -5.74 1.89
CA GLY A 639 9.84 -6.73 1.46
C GLY A 639 10.88 -6.16 0.50
N SER A 640 11.84 -6.98 0.08
CA SER A 640 12.96 -6.59 -0.77
C SER A 640 13.05 -7.45 -2.03
N ARG A 641 13.67 -6.92 -3.08
CA ARG A 641 14.08 -7.71 -4.26
C ARG A 641 15.28 -8.62 -3.94
N ASN A 642 16.12 -8.23 -2.99
CA ASN A 642 17.20 -9.07 -2.47
C ASN A 642 16.59 -10.17 -1.60
N PRO A 643 16.82 -11.47 -1.90
CA PRO A 643 16.23 -12.60 -1.18
C PRO A 643 16.59 -12.64 0.30
N GLU A 644 17.84 -12.31 0.66
CA GLU A 644 18.31 -12.33 2.04
C GLU A 644 17.61 -11.25 2.88
N ILE A 645 17.58 -10.01 2.39
CA ILE A 645 16.85 -8.91 3.04
C ILE A 645 15.37 -9.24 3.16
N HIS A 646 14.78 -9.87 2.11
CA HIS A 646 13.38 -10.27 2.14
C HIS A 646 13.10 -11.36 3.19
N ALA A 647 13.99 -12.33 3.34
CA ALA A 647 13.86 -13.38 4.35
C ALA A 647 13.83 -12.80 5.77
N VAL A 648 14.71 -11.86 6.07
CA VAL A 648 14.72 -11.16 7.37
C VAL A 648 13.45 -10.34 7.59
N ALA A 649 12.93 -9.66 6.55
CA ALA A 649 11.68 -8.92 6.64
C ALA A 649 10.48 -9.84 6.95
N VAL A 650 10.42 -11.03 6.35
CA VAL A 650 9.41 -12.06 6.65
C VAL A 650 9.54 -12.53 8.09
N GLU A 651 10.75 -12.73 8.58
CA GLU A 651 11.01 -13.16 9.95
C GLU A 651 10.58 -12.11 10.98
N ILE A 652 10.85 -10.82 10.72
CA ILE A 652 10.33 -9.70 11.53
C ILE A 652 8.79 -9.75 11.57
N PHE A 653 8.15 -9.93 10.44
CA PHE A 653 6.70 -10.00 10.37
C PHE A 653 6.14 -11.17 11.18
N LEU A 654 6.71 -12.36 11.06
CA LEU A 654 6.28 -13.57 11.78
C LEU A 654 6.47 -13.40 13.29
N LEU A 655 7.59 -12.84 13.73
CA LEU A 655 7.85 -12.53 15.14
C LEU A 655 6.78 -11.57 15.70
N CYS A 656 6.45 -10.51 14.98
CA CYS A 656 5.44 -9.56 15.41
C CYS A 656 4.03 -10.18 15.42
N GLN A 657 3.72 -11.05 14.45
CA GLN A 657 2.44 -11.77 14.39
C GLN A 657 2.30 -12.75 15.55
N GLU A 658 3.34 -13.53 15.87
CA GLU A 658 3.36 -14.46 16.99
C GLU A 658 3.13 -13.77 18.34
N LYS A 659 3.75 -12.61 18.52
CA LYS A 659 3.61 -11.80 19.75
C LYS A 659 2.39 -10.88 19.76
N GLY A 660 1.59 -10.82 18.69
CA GLY A 660 0.42 -9.93 18.59
C GLY A 660 0.76 -8.44 18.51
N ILE A 661 1.93 -8.07 17.99
CA ILE A 661 2.47 -6.71 17.98
C ILE A 661 2.14 -6.02 16.66
N GLU A 662 1.67 -4.79 16.72
CA GLU A 662 1.63 -3.85 15.60
C GLU A 662 2.99 -3.12 15.50
N LEU A 663 3.81 -3.49 14.51
CA LEU A 663 5.10 -2.84 14.25
C LEU A 663 4.93 -1.66 13.30
N ILE A 664 5.43 -0.49 13.70
CA ILE A 664 5.41 0.77 12.94
C ILE A 664 6.86 1.20 12.67
N PRO A 665 7.49 0.75 11.57
CA PRO A 665 8.82 1.23 11.19
C PRO A 665 8.69 2.64 10.60
N VAL A 666 9.49 3.58 11.13
CA VAL A 666 9.47 5.00 10.78
C VAL A 666 10.86 5.43 10.34
N TRP A 667 10.96 6.12 9.21
CA TRP A 667 12.21 6.77 8.84
C TRP A 667 12.46 8.00 9.71
N THR A 668 13.65 8.09 10.26
CA THR A 668 14.07 9.17 11.18
C THR A 668 15.46 9.66 10.76
N GLU A 669 15.68 10.96 10.81
CA GLU A 669 16.99 11.51 10.50
C GLU A 669 18.05 10.98 11.47
N ARG A 670 19.26 10.72 10.96
CA ARG A 670 20.38 10.21 11.75
C ARG A 670 20.78 11.12 12.91
N SER A 671 20.62 12.44 12.72
CA SER A 671 20.88 13.48 13.73
C SER A 671 19.81 13.55 14.83
N HIS A 672 18.73 12.80 14.71
CA HIS A 672 17.70 12.76 15.74
C HIS A 672 18.24 12.03 16.99
N TYR A 673 18.06 12.62 18.18
CA TYR A 673 18.66 12.11 19.42
C TYR A 673 18.37 10.61 19.69
N ILE A 674 17.19 10.11 19.30
CA ILE A 674 16.80 8.69 19.43
C ILE A 674 17.76 7.78 18.63
N ILE A 675 18.10 8.16 17.40
CA ILE A 675 19.01 7.40 16.54
C ILE A 675 20.47 7.61 16.97
N GLU A 676 20.84 8.85 17.31
CA GLU A 676 22.20 9.20 17.72
C GLU A 676 22.65 8.40 18.95
N GLU A 677 21.77 8.20 19.92
CA GLU A 677 22.05 7.37 21.10
C GLU A 677 22.28 5.90 20.75
N ALA A 678 21.50 5.33 19.81
CA ALA A 678 21.72 3.96 19.34
C ALA A 678 23.03 3.85 18.53
N ASP A 679 23.34 4.84 17.68
CA ASP A 679 24.59 4.91 16.91
C ASP A 679 25.81 4.97 17.83
N LYS A 680 25.77 5.81 18.86
CA LYS A 680 26.85 5.90 19.87
C LYS A 680 27.13 4.53 20.53
N ARG A 681 26.07 3.78 20.89
CA ARG A 681 26.18 2.44 21.46
C ARG A 681 26.79 1.44 20.48
N GLY A 682 26.29 1.44 19.22
CA GLY A 682 26.80 0.53 18.18
C GLY A 682 28.23 0.80 17.76
N ARG A 683 28.75 2.01 17.97
CA ARG A 683 30.11 2.41 17.68
C ARG A 683 31.04 2.34 18.89
N PHE A 684 30.47 2.16 20.08
CA PHE A 684 31.28 2.05 21.28
C PHE A 684 32.05 0.72 21.26
N LEU A 685 33.35 0.81 21.02
CA LEU A 685 34.29 -0.29 21.08
C LEU A 685 35.35 0.07 22.14
N GLU A 686 35.38 -0.68 23.21
CA GLU A 686 36.48 -0.65 24.13
C GLU A 686 37.54 -1.66 23.64
N PRO A 687 38.66 -1.20 23.08
CA PRO A 687 39.63 -2.10 22.47
C PRO A 687 40.29 -3.06 23.46
N ASN A 688 40.14 -2.80 24.77
CA ASN A 688 40.67 -3.61 25.86
C ASN A 688 39.57 -4.40 26.60
N ASP A 689 38.39 -4.55 26.03
CA ASP A 689 37.34 -5.40 26.58
C ASP A 689 37.41 -6.79 25.97
N PHE A 690 37.82 -7.76 26.77
CA PHE A 690 38.07 -9.13 26.36
C PHE A 690 37.14 -10.11 27.07
N ARG A 691 36.76 -11.18 26.39
CA ARG A 691 36.00 -12.28 26.99
C ARG A 691 36.93 -13.16 27.79
N THR A 692 36.56 -13.43 29.05
CA THR A 692 37.29 -14.36 29.91
C THR A 692 37.03 -15.81 29.47
N PRO A 693 38.09 -16.61 29.20
CA PRO A 693 37.96 -18.01 28.81
C PRO A 693 37.27 -18.85 29.90
N PRO A 694 36.42 -19.84 29.52
CA PRO A 694 35.73 -20.69 30.50
C PRO A 694 36.67 -21.41 31.47
N CYS A 695 37.86 -21.86 31.03
CA CYS A 695 38.84 -22.51 31.88
C CYS A 695 39.40 -21.55 32.96
N VAL A 696 39.55 -20.27 32.63
CA VAL A 696 40.00 -19.23 33.58
C VAL A 696 38.91 -18.94 34.60
N VAL A 697 37.63 -18.89 34.17
CA VAL A 697 36.47 -18.75 35.07
C VAL A 697 36.37 -19.95 36.01
N ALA A 698 36.55 -21.17 35.50
CA ALA A 698 36.55 -22.37 36.29
C ALA A 698 37.66 -22.37 37.34
N ALA A 699 38.86 -21.91 36.95
CA ALA A 699 39.99 -21.74 37.88
C ALA A 699 39.74 -20.68 38.94
N ALA A 700 39.12 -19.56 38.56
CA ALA A 700 38.72 -18.50 39.50
C ALA A 700 37.68 -19.04 40.53
N ASN A 701 36.66 -19.78 40.06
CA ASN A 701 35.70 -20.42 40.95
C ASN A 701 36.33 -21.45 41.92
N SER A 702 37.22 -22.30 41.41
CA SER A 702 37.92 -23.29 42.22
C SER A 702 38.76 -22.63 43.32
N MET A 703 39.50 -21.58 42.96
CA MET A 703 40.33 -20.85 43.91
C MET A 703 39.50 -20.04 44.92
N ALA A 704 38.38 -19.43 44.49
CA ALA A 704 37.44 -18.72 45.38
C ALA A 704 36.87 -19.68 46.43
N ARG A 705 36.47 -20.89 46.04
CA ARG A 705 36.04 -21.93 47.00
C ARG A 705 37.12 -22.30 48.00
N ARG A 706 38.37 -22.41 47.52
CA ARG A 706 39.52 -22.75 48.40
C ARG A 706 39.82 -21.62 49.40
N LEU A 707 39.78 -20.38 48.96
CA LEU A 707 40.11 -19.21 49.76
C LEU A 707 38.98 -18.77 50.67
N TRP A 708 37.75 -18.83 50.19
CA TRP A 708 36.59 -18.20 50.83
C TRP A 708 35.40 -19.13 51.07
N GLY A 709 35.54 -20.42 50.75
CA GLY A 709 34.53 -21.45 50.96
C GLY A 709 33.36 -21.43 49.95
N SER A 710 33.28 -20.45 49.04
CA SER A 710 32.19 -20.28 48.07
C SER A 710 32.71 -19.84 46.69
N PRO A 711 32.05 -20.21 45.61
CA PRO A 711 32.41 -19.75 44.27
C PRO A 711 32.08 -18.29 44.06
N LEU A 712 32.41 -17.74 42.89
CA LEU A 712 31.99 -16.42 42.44
C LEU A 712 30.46 -16.33 42.46
N THR A 713 29.92 -15.20 42.92
CA THR A 713 28.47 -14.99 43.04
C THR A 713 27.95 -13.81 42.24
N PHE A 714 28.87 -12.93 41.76
CA PHE A 714 28.48 -11.73 40.99
C PHE A 714 29.55 -11.35 39.98
N ASP A 715 29.12 -10.91 38.76
CA ASP A 715 30.01 -10.34 37.75
C ASP A 715 29.81 -8.81 37.71
N ARG A 716 30.80 -8.04 38.17
CA ARG A 716 30.68 -6.59 38.39
C ARG A 716 30.90 -5.76 37.15
N ALA A 717 31.39 -6.34 36.07
CA ALA A 717 31.70 -5.57 34.86
C ALA A 717 31.45 -6.41 33.62
N ALA A 718 30.22 -6.52 33.24
CA ALA A 718 29.83 -7.30 32.06
C ALA A 718 28.74 -6.61 31.22
N SER A 719 28.51 -7.15 30.05
CA SER A 719 27.40 -6.86 29.19
C SER A 719 26.53 -8.13 29.06
N ALA A 720 25.34 -7.99 28.54
CA ALA A 720 24.46 -9.14 28.25
C ALA A 720 25.12 -10.20 27.33
N ASN A 721 26.18 -9.81 26.59
CA ASN A 721 26.88 -10.66 25.64
C ASN A 721 28.11 -11.39 26.24
N ASN A 722 28.71 -10.89 27.32
CA ASN A 722 29.93 -11.44 27.91
C ASN A 722 29.84 -11.77 29.42
N ALA A 723 28.66 -11.56 30.03
CA ALA A 723 28.42 -11.91 31.43
C ALA A 723 28.70 -13.40 31.70
N LEU A 724 29.23 -13.67 32.88
CA LEU A 724 29.49 -15.04 33.28
C LEU A 724 28.18 -15.83 33.43
N PRO A 725 28.08 -17.04 32.84
CA PRO A 725 26.84 -17.81 32.85
C PRO A 725 26.29 -18.08 34.25
N GLY A 726 25.02 -17.73 34.48
CA GLY A 726 24.34 -17.99 35.75
C GLY A 726 24.63 -17.02 36.89
N LEU A 727 25.46 -15.98 36.65
CA LEU A 727 25.69 -14.93 37.63
C LEU A 727 24.89 -13.65 37.32
N PRO A 728 24.38 -12.95 38.34
CA PRO A 728 23.97 -11.58 38.19
C PRO A 728 25.14 -10.68 37.77
N PHE A 729 24.87 -9.60 37.00
CA PHE A 729 25.96 -8.74 36.54
C PHE A 729 25.61 -7.25 36.59
N ASN A 730 26.60 -6.41 36.75
CA ASN A 730 26.51 -4.99 36.53
C ASN A 730 27.00 -4.62 35.12
N SER A 731 26.33 -3.69 34.48
CA SER A 731 26.67 -3.20 33.15
C SER A 731 26.92 -1.70 33.10
N LEU A 732 27.57 -1.21 32.04
CA LEU A 732 27.86 0.22 31.90
C LEU A 732 26.57 1.05 31.68
N TRP A 733 25.56 0.47 31.08
CA TRP A 733 24.22 1.07 30.83
C TRP A 733 23.13 0.00 30.97
N PRO A 734 21.85 0.40 31.07
CA PRO A 734 20.75 -0.55 31.17
C PRO A 734 20.76 -1.57 30.04
N GLN A 735 20.76 -2.86 30.36
CA GLN A 735 20.76 -4.00 29.44
C GLN A 735 19.84 -5.13 29.92
N PRO A 736 19.34 -6.01 29.01
CA PRO A 736 18.59 -7.17 29.44
C PRO A 736 19.35 -8.04 30.45
N GLY A 737 18.73 -8.33 31.57
CA GLY A 737 19.28 -9.21 32.61
C GLY A 737 20.33 -8.59 33.52
N HIS A 738 20.65 -7.30 33.41
CA HIS A 738 21.55 -6.63 34.36
C HIS A 738 20.89 -6.50 35.74
N SER A 739 21.71 -6.49 36.77
CA SER A 739 21.30 -6.31 38.16
C SER A 739 21.61 -4.90 38.70
N GLY A 740 22.31 -4.07 37.94
CA GLY A 740 22.64 -2.70 38.28
C GLY A 740 23.47 -2.04 37.19
N VAL A 741 23.47 -0.71 37.17
CA VAL A 741 24.23 0.12 36.21
C VAL A 741 25.38 0.78 36.91
N ASP A 742 26.52 0.91 36.28
CA ASP A 742 27.81 1.35 36.82
C ASP A 742 28.24 0.65 38.09
N LEU A 743 29.27 -0.17 37.96
CA LEU A 743 29.83 -0.94 39.09
C LEU A 743 30.26 -0.05 40.27
N PHE A 744 30.68 1.20 40.02
CA PHE A 744 31.17 2.12 41.03
C PHE A 744 30.05 2.73 41.90
N GLU A 745 28.80 2.67 41.43
CA GLU A 745 27.60 3.15 42.14
C GLU A 745 26.90 2.04 42.98
N GLN A 746 27.42 0.81 42.92
CA GLN A 746 26.81 -0.31 43.66
C GLN A 746 27.28 -0.36 45.10
N THR A 747 26.34 -0.62 46.01
CA THR A 747 26.63 -0.67 47.48
C THR A 747 26.66 -2.08 48.07
N ASP A 748 26.33 -3.10 47.30
CA ASP A 748 26.17 -4.50 47.71
C ASP A 748 27.44 -5.34 47.52
N TRP A 749 28.56 -4.74 47.33
CA TRP A 749 29.83 -5.42 47.04
C TRP A 749 30.23 -6.44 48.13
N ASN A 750 30.05 -6.10 49.39
CA ASN A 750 30.40 -6.94 50.55
C ASN A 750 29.49 -8.16 50.70
N LEU A 751 28.34 -8.21 50.02
CA LEU A 751 27.40 -9.34 50.09
C LEU A 751 27.82 -10.46 49.10
N HIS A 752 28.76 -10.21 48.23
CA HIS A 752 29.12 -11.10 47.14
C HIS A 752 30.60 -11.44 47.07
N ILE A 753 30.92 -12.57 46.43
CA ILE A 753 32.26 -12.86 45.91
C ILE A 753 32.29 -12.41 44.46
N ASN A 754 32.93 -11.28 44.23
CA ASN A 754 32.83 -10.52 42.99
C ASN A 754 33.88 -10.94 41.96
N PHE A 755 33.45 -11.16 40.72
CA PHE A 755 34.37 -11.21 39.60
C PHE A 755 34.36 -9.86 38.90
N VAL A 756 35.56 -9.37 38.52
CA VAL A 756 35.70 -8.04 37.91
C VAL A 756 36.68 -8.09 36.76
N HIS A 757 36.18 -7.91 35.56
CA HIS A 757 36.99 -7.76 34.36
C HIS A 757 36.60 -6.45 33.68
N VAL A 758 37.23 -5.34 34.07
CA VAL A 758 37.01 -4.03 33.47
C VAL A 758 37.99 -3.78 32.32
N PRO A 759 37.67 -2.88 31.38
CA PRO A 759 38.62 -2.33 30.44
C PRO A 759 39.88 -1.85 31.16
N PHE A 760 41.04 -2.12 30.58
CA PHE A 760 42.35 -1.90 31.27
C PHE A 760 42.57 -0.46 31.73
N ALA A 761 41.96 0.51 31.04
CA ALA A 761 42.00 1.91 31.42
C ALA A 761 41.32 2.20 32.77
N LEU A 762 40.36 1.38 33.18
CA LEU A 762 39.62 1.53 34.46
C LEU A 762 40.30 0.82 35.65
N LEU A 763 41.30 -0.03 35.42
CA LEU A 763 42.00 -0.75 36.49
C LEU A 763 42.54 0.18 37.60
N PRO A 764 43.17 1.32 37.31
CA PRO A 764 43.63 2.23 38.36
C PRO A 764 42.51 2.71 39.29
N ARG A 765 41.34 3.08 38.68
CA ARG A 765 40.16 3.52 39.41
C ARG A 765 39.55 2.36 40.21
N LEU A 766 39.43 1.18 39.61
CA LEU A 766 38.89 -0.02 40.29
C LEU A 766 39.74 -0.39 41.51
N LEU A 767 41.07 -0.48 41.37
CA LEU A 767 41.97 -0.86 42.47
C LEU A 767 42.09 0.22 43.56
N ALA A 768 41.72 1.46 43.27
CA ALA A 768 41.56 2.48 44.29
C ALA A 768 40.21 2.40 45.02
N PHE A 769 39.17 1.93 44.34
CA PHE A 769 37.82 1.80 44.83
C PHE A 769 37.61 0.54 45.72
N LEU A 770 38.21 -0.58 45.37
CA LEU A 770 37.96 -1.89 46.02
C LEU A 770 38.16 -1.84 47.54
N PRO A 771 39.18 -1.17 48.14
CA PRO A 771 39.32 -1.12 49.58
C PRO A 771 38.12 -0.52 50.34
N SER A 772 37.40 0.40 49.73
CA SER A 772 36.20 1.04 50.32
C SER A 772 34.96 0.14 50.30
N THR A 773 35.02 -0.95 49.57
CA THR A 773 33.84 -1.84 49.39
C THR A 773 33.72 -2.89 50.48
N GLY A 774 34.78 -3.16 51.26
CA GLY A 774 34.82 -4.24 52.25
C GLY A 774 34.51 -5.63 51.69
N SER A 775 34.90 -5.87 50.42
CA SER A 775 34.43 -7.04 49.66
C SER A 775 35.54 -8.03 49.32
N LYS A 776 35.14 -9.22 48.90
CA LYS A 776 35.98 -10.23 48.27
C LYS A 776 35.86 -10.10 46.76
N ALA A 777 37.01 -9.93 46.06
CA ALA A 777 37.00 -9.69 44.61
C ALA A 777 38.11 -10.47 43.89
N VAL A 778 37.78 -11.02 42.73
CA VAL A 778 38.73 -11.60 41.78
C VAL A 778 38.81 -10.65 40.60
N VAL A 779 39.93 -10.01 40.42
CA VAL A 779 40.17 -9.03 39.36
C VAL A 779 41.01 -9.65 38.26
N LEU A 780 40.56 -9.58 37.02
CA LEU A 780 41.37 -9.90 35.85
C LEU A 780 42.16 -8.67 35.43
N ALA A 781 43.49 -8.77 35.46
CA ALA A 781 44.35 -7.65 35.10
C ALA A 781 45.52 -8.07 34.18
N PRO A 782 45.88 -7.29 33.15
CA PRO A 782 47.02 -7.59 32.32
C PRO A 782 48.35 -7.38 33.11
N VAL A 783 49.34 -8.22 32.83
CA VAL A 783 50.68 -8.13 33.40
C VAL A 783 51.52 -7.23 32.52
N ILE A 784 51.49 -5.92 32.79
CA ILE A 784 52.24 -4.90 32.04
C ILE A 784 53.11 -4.12 33.02
N HIS A 785 54.43 -4.35 32.94
CA HIS A 785 55.38 -3.62 33.79
C HIS A 785 55.34 -2.11 33.53
N GLY A 786 55.58 -1.33 34.58
CA GLY A 786 55.59 0.14 34.51
C GLY A 786 54.21 0.81 34.54
N ARG A 787 53.10 0.07 34.57
CA ARG A 787 51.74 0.62 34.74
C ARG A 787 51.37 0.84 36.21
N SER A 788 50.61 1.89 36.50
CA SER A 788 50.25 2.32 37.87
C SER A 788 49.49 1.27 38.69
N TRP A 789 48.74 0.37 38.03
CA TRP A 789 48.04 -0.74 38.72
C TRP A 789 48.93 -1.93 39.08
N MET A 790 50.06 -2.10 38.40
CA MET A 790 50.89 -3.29 38.53
C MET A 790 51.37 -3.54 39.97
N PRO A 791 51.83 -2.55 40.73
CA PRO A 791 52.20 -2.77 42.14
C PRO A 791 51.05 -3.22 43.02
N LYS A 792 49.85 -2.72 42.72
CA LYS A 792 48.64 -3.07 43.46
C LYS A 792 48.13 -4.50 43.21
N THR A 793 48.73 -5.23 42.28
CA THR A 793 48.41 -6.63 41.93
C THR A 793 49.52 -7.62 42.40
N LEU A 794 50.46 -7.18 43.20
CA LEU A 794 51.51 -7.97 43.67
C LEU A 794 51.41 -8.28 45.19
N PRO A 795 52.07 -9.32 45.69
CA PRO A 795 52.15 -9.58 47.12
C PRO A 795 52.63 -8.35 47.93
N GLY A 796 51.93 -8.09 49.05
CA GLY A 796 52.14 -6.88 49.84
C GLY A 796 51.26 -5.70 49.53
N ALA A 797 50.43 -5.74 48.47
CA ALA A 797 49.41 -4.75 48.24
C ALA A 797 48.23 -4.93 49.25
N PRO A 798 47.50 -3.83 49.64
CA PRO A 798 46.39 -3.90 50.54
C PRO A 798 45.31 -4.90 50.02
N GLY A 799 44.83 -5.80 50.90
CA GLY A 799 43.85 -6.79 50.57
C GLY A 799 44.30 -7.94 49.65
N PHE A 800 45.55 -7.96 49.19
CA PHE A 800 46.05 -9.01 48.33
C PHE A 800 46.09 -10.37 49.07
N VAL A 801 45.43 -11.40 48.41
CA VAL A 801 45.37 -12.75 48.92
C VAL A 801 46.19 -13.73 48.07
N HIS A 802 45.90 -13.73 46.75
CA HIS A 802 46.50 -14.71 45.84
C HIS A 802 46.55 -14.17 44.40
N ARG A 803 47.44 -14.77 43.57
CA ARG A 803 47.58 -14.40 42.16
C ARG A 803 47.90 -15.61 41.28
N VAL A 804 47.22 -15.75 40.17
CA VAL A 804 47.49 -16.75 39.13
C VAL A 804 47.77 -16.04 37.83
N VAL A 805 48.90 -16.34 37.18
CA VAL A 805 49.28 -15.70 35.91
C VAL A 805 49.07 -16.66 34.76
N TYR A 806 48.48 -16.16 33.69
CA TYR A 806 48.21 -16.91 32.48
C TYR A 806 49.06 -16.38 31.31
N SER A 807 49.49 -17.28 30.44
CA SER A 807 50.12 -16.97 29.16
C SER A 807 49.07 -16.99 28.04
N PRO A 808 49.21 -16.13 27.00
CA PRO A 808 48.29 -16.17 25.82
C PRO A 808 48.32 -17.51 25.08
N SER A 809 49.44 -18.27 25.15
CA SER A 809 49.54 -19.61 24.57
C SER A 809 48.64 -20.64 25.25
N ASP A 810 48.38 -20.47 26.53
CA ASP A 810 47.67 -21.43 27.36
C ASP A 810 46.18 -21.10 27.46
N SER A 811 45.85 -19.82 27.55
CA SER A 811 44.48 -19.31 27.73
C SER A 811 44.35 -17.93 27.14
N PRO A 812 44.10 -17.81 25.82
CA PRO A 812 44.02 -16.51 25.16
C PRO A 812 42.72 -15.76 25.55
N LEU A 813 42.83 -14.48 25.90
CA LEU A 813 41.68 -13.58 26.01
C LEU A 813 41.24 -13.16 24.61
N LEU A 814 39.97 -13.36 24.29
CA LEU A 814 39.40 -12.98 23.00
C LEU A 814 38.65 -11.66 23.13
N ALA A 815 38.76 -10.78 22.15
CA ALA A 815 37.90 -9.62 22.07
C ALA A 815 36.44 -10.09 22.03
N HIS A 816 35.56 -9.50 22.84
CA HIS A 816 34.18 -10.01 22.97
C HIS A 816 33.33 -9.80 21.71
N TYR A 817 33.72 -8.89 20.84
CA TYR A 817 33.06 -8.61 19.55
C TYR A 817 33.59 -9.46 18.38
N SER A 818 34.65 -10.28 18.66
CA SER A 818 35.25 -11.13 17.63
C SER A 818 35.42 -12.56 18.15
N ASN A 819 35.20 -13.53 17.29
CA ASN A 819 35.55 -14.93 17.51
C ASN A 819 36.85 -15.31 16.75
N ALA A 820 37.48 -14.35 16.10
CA ALA A 820 38.68 -14.60 15.31
C ALA A 820 39.90 -14.76 16.22
N PRO A 821 40.76 -15.80 16.03
CA PRO A 821 41.97 -15.98 16.80
C PRO A 821 42.97 -14.82 16.70
N THR A 822 42.86 -14.02 15.65
CA THR A 822 43.72 -12.83 15.40
C THR A 822 43.44 -11.65 16.33
N GLU A 823 42.27 -11.64 16.98
CA GLU A 823 41.86 -10.55 17.88
C GLU A 823 41.95 -11.01 19.35
N THR A 824 43.06 -11.58 19.73
CA THR A 824 43.39 -12.01 21.09
C THR A 824 44.31 -11.01 21.77
N PHE A 825 44.20 -10.92 23.08
CA PHE A 825 45.21 -10.19 23.89
C PHE A 825 46.53 -10.96 23.87
N LYS A 826 47.59 -10.35 23.34
CA LYS A 826 48.90 -10.97 23.15
C LYS A 826 49.80 -10.91 24.39
N GLY A 827 49.37 -10.27 25.44
CA GLY A 827 50.12 -10.12 26.68
C GLY A 827 49.75 -11.17 27.73
N ARG A 828 50.58 -11.37 28.73
CA ARG A 828 50.24 -12.14 29.94
C ARG A 828 49.22 -11.39 30.76
N TYR A 829 48.34 -12.11 31.44
CA TYR A 829 47.36 -11.54 32.37
C TYR A 829 47.29 -12.38 33.65
N ALA A 830 46.67 -11.82 34.69
CA ALA A 830 46.55 -12.48 35.97
C ALA A 830 45.16 -12.40 36.55
N LEU A 831 44.71 -13.45 37.23
CA LEU A 831 43.65 -13.36 38.21
C LEU A 831 44.26 -12.98 39.55
N VAL A 832 43.83 -11.87 40.11
CA VAL A 832 44.29 -11.36 41.42
C VAL A 832 43.14 -11.42 42.41
N PHE A 833 43.31 -12.07 43.49
CA PHE A 833 42.32 -12.29 44.54
C PHE A 833 42.56 -11.28 45.66
N PHE A 834 41.56 -10.55 46.01
CA PHE A 834 41.56 -9.52 47.04
C PHE A 834 40.50 -9.87 48.11
N ASP A 835 40.83 -9.64 49.35
CA ASP A 835 39.91 -9.72 50.50
C ASP A 835 40.04 -8.44 51.32
N PHE A 836 38.99 -7.64 51.33
CA PHE A 836 38.85 -6.41 52.07
C PHE A 836 37.78 -6.52 53.16
N ALA A 837 37.27 -7.74 53.38
CA ALA A 837 36.21 -8.00 54.34
C ALA A 837 36.70 -8.07 55.81
N VAL A 838 38.01 -7.85 56.03
CA VAL A 838 38.63 -7.91 57.39
C VAL A 838 38.80 -6.51 57.95
#